data_1e03d09a161fadf6a3b97da7dd5e679a
#
_entry.id   1e03d09a161fadf6a3b97da7dd5e679a
#
_cell.length_a   1.000
_cell.length_b   1.000
_cell.length_c   1.000
_cell.angle_alpha   90.00
_cell.angle_beta   90.00
_cell.angle_gamma   90.00
#
_symmetry.space_group_name_H-M   'P 1'
#
loop_
_entity.id
_entity.type
_entity.pdbx_description
1 polymer ?
#
loop_
_entity_poly.entity_id
_entity_poly.type
_entity_poly.pdbx_seq_one_letter_code
_entity_poly.pdbx_strand_id
1 'polypeptide(L)'
;MGAAATQIYGTIRMPAKVIFENLLNNRDIVVRDKITDADGREHYEINKKETDLAQEKARQMKEAFKRWLWDDPARREKYVERYNNLFNCIVGRKFDGSHQTFPGMSPSISLKPHQLDAVMRAKFGGNTLLAHCVGAGNSFEMVAATMEKKRLGLINKACVVVPKHLVGQMANEWLRLYPQAKILTASEKDFDKNHRQKFIGRCCTGDYDAVIMSYEQFEKIPMSMEYRRDFIQREIDIMQSGIDELSGDYRSRSNNRSSIKDLEREKKRLETRLQKLIEGGGKTKDTSLTFEQLGFDSLVVDEAHNYKNGLVVSKMNRVSGVQTTPAQKSEDILMKTQFLNENYGEKNIIFATGTPVSNSMTELYIMQRYLRPSLLQNAGLQTFDDWASNFGEVVSKAELKPAGNGYRTKKRFAKFNNVPELMQMYKEFADIRTQDMLNLPIPEMEGGKPQTIVAKPNEVQTAYMQVLAERSEAIHSGAVDPSADNMLKITNEARLLGLDARCIVQNSENYPDSKVNLCVDKVMEIYQQTAEQKQQTAEQKGVQAIFCDVAVNSGDGRFSVYDYIKEELVRRGIPENEICIASDAETQKQRNEMYAQLRSGTKRIVLASTSKMGTGANIQTKLAALHNLDIPWKPSDVEHTERNKWQPIIRQIMQIKETLP
;
A
#
# COMPACT_ATOMS: atom_id res chain seq x y z
N MET A 1 -21.71 -46.00 -3.97
CA MET A 1 -21.96 -44.57 -3.65
C MET A 1 -23.33 -44.20 -4.23
N GLY A 2 -24.17 -43.53 -3.47
CA GLY A 2 -25.53 -43.18 -3.97
C GLY A 2 -25.48 -42.05 -5.01
N ALA A 3 -26.54 -41.87 -5.78
CA ALA A 3 -26.69 -40.87 -6.84
C ALA A 3 -26.37 -39.43 -6.35
N ALA A 4 -26.69 -39.10 -5.10
CA ALA A 4 -26.39 -37.82 -4.49
C ALA A 4 -24.85 -37.53 -4.45
N ALA A 5 -24.02 -38.55 -4.27
CA ALA A 5 -22.59 -38.40 -4.11
C ALA A 5 -21.82 -38.19 -5.42
N THR A 6 -22.35 -38.71 -6.55
CA THR A 6 -21.59 -38.70 -7.83
C THR A 6 -22.37 -38.09 -9.01
N GLN A 7 -23.65 -37.79 -8.84
CA GLN A 7 -24.48 -37.22 -9.91
C GLN A 7 -25.11 -35.87 -9.52
N ILE A 8 -25.68 -35.74 -8.33
CA ILE A 8 -26.35 -34.50 -7.91
C ILE A 8 -25.35 -33.47 -7.45
N TYR A 9 -24.57 -33.78 -6.40
CA TYR A 9 -23.62 -32.84 -5.76
C TYR A 9 -22.16 -33.18 -5.99
N GLY A 10 -21.84 -34.19 -6.79
CA GLY A 10 -20.50 -34.62 -7.15
C GLY A 10 -20.40 -35.07 -8.59
N THR A 11 -19.17 -35.39 -8.99
CA THR A 11 -18.86 -36.08 -10.25
C THR A 11 -18.26 -37.45 -9.96
N ILE A 12 -18.13 -38.31 -10.98
CA ILE A 12 -17.43 -39.59 -10.83
C ILE A 12 -15.99 -39.41 -10.40
N ARG A 13 -15.33 -38.36 -10.93
CA ARG A 13 -13.92 -38.03 -10.65
C ARG A 13 -13.74 -37.31 -9.33
N MET A 14 -14.73 -36.51 -8.88
CA MET A 14 -14.72 -35.78 -7.63
C MET A 14 -16.06 -35.95 -6.89
N PRO A 15 -16.16 -36.90 -5.98
CA PRO A 15 -17.40 -37.15 -5.22
C PRO A 15 -17.83 -35.96 -4.37
N ALA A 16 -19.11 -35.83 -4.07
CA ALA A 16 -19.68 -34.74 -3.27
C ALA A 16 -18.99 -34.53 -1.94
N LYS A 17 -18.56 -35.59 -1.26
CA LYS A 17 -17.79 -35.48 0.00
C LYS A 17 -16.48 -34.69 -0.17
N VAL A 18 -15.75 -34.93 -1.27
CA VAL A 18 -14.50 -34.23 -1.56
C VAL A 18 -14.75 -32.78 -1.93
N ILE A 19 -15.82 -32.53 -2.73
CA ILE A 19 -16.24 -31.16 -3.04
C ILE A 19 -16.64 -30.40 -1.77
N PHE A 20 -17.42 -31.02 -0.91
CA PHE A 20 -17.87 -30.42 0.36
C PHE A 20 -16.69 -30.10 1.30
N GLU A 21 -15.76 -31.04 1.44
CA GLU A 21 -14.55 -30.85 2.23
C GLU A 21 -13.68 -29.71 1.67
N ASN A 22 -13.51 -29.65 0.35
CA ASN A 22 -12.78 -28.56 -0.29
C ASN A 22 -13.48 -27.19 -0.09
N LEU A 23 -14.81 -27.15 -0.13
CA LEU A 23 -15.58 -25.94 0.13
C LEU A 23 -15.44 -25.46 1.58
N LEU A 24 -15.51 -26.38 2.57
CA LEU A 24 -15.33 -26.03 3.98
C LEU A 24 -13.93 -25.51 4.29
N ASN A 25 -12.91 -26.03 3.59
CA ASN A 25 -11.52 -25.65 3.79
C ASN A 25 -11.03 -24.57 2.80
N ASN A 26 -11.93 -23.97 2.03
CA ASN A 26 -11.62 -22.96 1.01
C ASN A 26 -10.56 -23.43 -0.01
N ARG A 27 -10.53 -24.75 -0.29
CA ARG A 27 -9.58 -25.38 -1.21
C ARG A 27 -10.09 -25.32 -2.64
N ASP A 28 -9.16 -25.32 -3.59
CA ASP A 28 -9.47 -25.34 -5.01
C ASP A 28 -10.14 -26.64 -5.46
N ILE A 29 -11.21 -26.50 -6.23
CA ILE A 29 -11.89 -27.61 -6.89
C ILE A 29 -11.31 -27.75 -8.29
N VAL A 30 -10.32 -28.65 -8.43
CA VAL A 30 -9.59 -28.90 -9.68
C VAL A 30 -9.40 -30.40 -9.86
N VAL A 31 -9.81 -30.90 -11.01
CA VAL A 31 -9.55 -32.29 -11.45
C VAL A 31 -8.33 -32.31 -12.35
N ARG A 32 -7.40 -33.24 -12.08
CA ARG A 32 -6.17 -33.39 -12.84
C ARG A 32 -6.09 -34.78 -13.46
N ASP A 33 -5.58 -34.84 -14.68
CA ASP A 33 -5.19 -36.09 -15.36
C ASP A 33 -3.72 -36.33 -15.15
N LYS A 34 -3.38 -37.60 -14.96
CA LYS A 34 -2.01 -38.06 -14.93
C LYS A 34 -1.58 -38.38 -16.35
N ILE A 35 -0.64 -37.65 -16.88
CA ILE A 35 -0.07 -37.85 -18.23
C ILE A 35 1.35 -38.34 -18.08
N THR A 36 1.72 -39.31 -18.91
CA THR A 36 3.08 -39.83 -19.01
C THR A 36 3.65 -39.36 -20.34
N ASP A 37 4.74 -38.62 -20.31
CA ASP A 37 5.44 -38.14 -21.50
C ASP A 37 6.14 -39.28 -22.26
N ALA A 38 6.56 -39.01 -23.48
CA ALA A 38 7.31 -39.96 -24.29
C ALA A 38 8.60 -40.48 -23.62
N ASP A 39 9.16 -39.67 -22.68
CA ASP A 39 10.34 -40.02 -21.86
C ASP A 39 9.99 -40.81 -20.58
N GLY A 40 8.74 -41.27 -20.42
CA GLY A 40 8.29 -42.00 -19.23
C GLY A 40 8.13 -41.18 -17.97
N ARG A 41 8.21 -39.86 -18.06
CA ARG A 41 7.99 -38.95 -16.90
C ARG A 41 6.49 -38.68 -16.68
N GLU A 42 6.06 -38.86 -15.46
CA GLU A 42 4.69 -38.62 -15.07
C GLU A 42 4.50 -37.16 -14.62
N HIS A 43 3.54 -36.49 -15.22
CA HIS A 43 3.10 -35.15 -14.77
C HIS A 43 1.55 -35.05 -14.69
N TYR A 44 1.06 -34.03 -14.00
CA TYR A 44 -0.38 -33.88 -13.83
C TYR A 44 -0.84 -32.62 -14.57
N GLU A 45 -1.78 -32.77 -15.51
CA GLU A 45 -2.43 -31.68 -16.20
C GLU A 45 -3.86 -31.45 -15.70
N ILE A 46 -4.31 -30.19 -15.78
CA ILE A 46 -5.67 -29.83 -15.36
C ILE A 46 -6.66 -30.25 -16.46
N ASN A 47 -7.56 -31.16 -16.11
CA ASN A 47 -8.69 -31.48 -16.96
C ASN A 47 -9.76 -30.38 -16.82
N LYS A 48 -9.84 -29.48 -17.80
CA LYS A 48 -10.75 -28.33 -17.78
C LYS A 48 -12.21 -28.77 -17.69
N LYS A 49 -12.63 -29.74 -18.52
CA LYS A 49 -14.03 -30.21 -18.57
C LYS A 49 -14.49 -30.79 -17.23
N GLU A 50 -13.71 -31.67 -16.64
CA GLU A 50 -14.03 -32.27 -15.35
C GLU A 50 -13.94 -31.26 -14.20
N THR A 51 -13.04 -30.30 -14.29
CA THR A 51 -12.92 -29.21 -13.32
C THR A 51 -14.13 -28.30 -13.37
N ASP A 52 -14.58 -27.89 -14.54
CA ASP A 52 -15.76 -27.04 -14.72
C ASP A 52 -17.03 -27.73 -14.20
N LEU A 53 -17.18 -29.02 -14.47
CA LEU A 53 -18.27 -29.82 -13.91
C LEU A 53 -18.23 -29.89 -12.39
N ALA A 54 -17.08 -30.13 -11.80
CA ALA A 54 -16.92 -30.19 -10.35
C ALA A 54 -17.20 -28.82 -9.69
N GLN A 55 -16.78 -27.73 -10.31
CA GLN A 55 -17.05 -26.37 -9.84
C GLN A 55 -18.53 -26.02 -9.95
N GLU A 56 -19.23 -26.48 -10.99
CA GLU A 56 -20.69 -26.33 -11.11
C GLU A 56 -21.42 -27.07 -9.98
N LYS A 57 -20.99 -28.32 -9.67
CA LYS A 57 -21.51 -29.06 -8.53
C LYS A 57 -21.26 -28.36 -7.19
N ALA A 58 -20.14 -27.74 -7.04
CA ALA A 58 -19.84 -26.93 -5.87
C ALA A 58 -20.76 -25.72 -5.73
N ARG A 59 -21.06 -25.02 -6.83
CA ARG A 59 -22.04 -23.92 -6.82
C ARG A 59 -23.43 -24.41 -6.43
N GLN A 60 -23.87 -25.51 -7.03
CA GLN A 60 -25.15 -26.14 -6.70
C GLN A 60 -25.24 -26.54 -5.22
N MET A 61 -24.14 -27.05 -4.65
CA MET A 61 -24.06 -27.42 -3.22
C MET A 61 -24.18 -26.18 -2.32
N LYS A 62 -23.48 -25.09 -2.64
CA LYS A 62 -23.56 -23.81 -1.91
C LYS A 62 -25.00 -23.26 -1.93
N GLU A 63 -25.66 -23.26 -3.09
CA GLU A 63 -27.03 -22.76 -3.22
C GLU A 63 -28.05 -23.68 -2.52
N ALA A 64 -27.84 -25.00 -2.56
CA ALA A 64 -28.67 -25.94 -1.81
C ALA A 64 -28.54 -25.75 -0.30
N PHE A 65 -27.30 -25.51 0.20
CA PHE A 65 -27.06 -25.22 1.60
C PHE A 65 -27.71 -23.91 2.06
N LYS A 66 -27.61 -22.84 1.24
CA LYS A 66 -28.28 -21.57 1.53
C LYS A 66 -29.79 -21.76 1.65
N ARG A 67 -30.42 -22.44 0.68
CA ARG A 67 -31.85 -22.74 0.73
C ARG A 67 -32.20 -23.56 1.97
N TRP A 68 -31.52 -24.67 2.22
CA TRP A 68 -31.71 -25.49 3.40
C TRP A 68 -31.61 -24.70 4.70
N LEU A 69 -30.70 -23.74 4.80
CA LEU A 69 -30.56 -22.91 5.99
C LEU A 69 -31.80 -22.06 6.28
N TRP A 70 -32.47 -21.55 5.23
CA TRP A 70 -33.58 -20.61 5.34
C TRP A 70 -34.97 -21.25 5.21
N ASP A 71 -35.08 -22.46 4.69
CA ASP A 71 -36.36 -23.14 4.43
C ASP A 71 -37.08 -23.56 5.72
N ASP A 72 -36.35 -23.92 6.76
CA ASP A 72 -36.93 -24.33 8.05
C ASP A 72 -37.02 -23.10 8.99
N PRO A 73 -38.25 -22.72 9.42
CA PRO A 73 -38.44 -21.56 10.28
C PRO A 73 -37.70 -21.63 11.61
N ALA A 74 -37.68 -22.79 12.27
CA ALA A 74 -37.03 -22.97 13.58
C ALA A 74 -35.51 -22.85 13.45
N ARG A 75 -34.95 -23.42 12.38
CA ARG A 75 -33.51 -23.30 12.08
C ARG A 75 -33.13 -21.87 11.78
N ARG A 76 -33.93 -21.20 10.93
CA ARG A 76 -33.75 -19.80 10.58
C ARG A 76 -33.77 -18.91 11.82
N GLU A 77 -34.78 -19.02 12.67
CA GLU A 77 -34.93 -18.26 13.90
C GLU A 77 -33.72 -18.46 14.83
N LYS A 78 -33.32 -19.72 15.08
CA LYS A 78 -32.15 -20.05 15.88
C LYS A 78 -30.85 -19.38 15.38
N TYR A 79 -30.60 -19.40 14.06
CA TYR A 79 -29.36 -18.83 13.54
C TYR A 79 -29.45 -17.31 13.42
N VAL A 80 -30.63 -16.73 13.15
CA VAL A 80 -30.84 -15.28 13.19
C VAL A 80 -30.65 -14.75 14.62
N GLU A 81 -31.21 -15.40 15.61
CA GLU A 81 -31.03 -15.05 17.02
C GLU A 81 -29.55 -15.13 17.41
N ARG A 82 -28.88 -16.22 17.08
CA ARG A 82 -27.45 -16.38 17.34
C ARG A 82 -26.61 -15.30 16.66
N TYR A 83 -26.91 -14.97 15.40
CA TYR A 83 -26.24 -13.92 14.65
C TYR A 83 -26.46 -12.55 15.31
N ASN A 84 -27.73 -12.25 15.66
CA ASN A 84 -28.07 -11.00 16.30
C ASN A 84 -27.35 -10.85 17.65
N ASN A 85 -27.29 -11.90 18.44
CA ASN A 85 -26.63 -11.90 19.75
C ASN A 85 -25.11 -11.76 19.63
N LEU A 86 -24.50 -12.26 18.56
CA LEU A 86 -23.05 -12.17 18.37
C LEU A 86 -22.60 -10.86 17.70
N PHE A 87 -23.38 -10.33 16.79
CA PHE A 87 -22.95 -9.24 15.93
C PHE A 87 -23.84 -7.98 16.01
N ASN A 88 -25.14 -8.10 16.08
CA ASN A 88 -26.04 -6.95 16.04
C ASN A 88 -26.29 -6.30 17.41
N CYS A 89 -25.97 -6.99 18.50
CA CYS A 89 -26.06 -6.42 19.85
C CYS A 89 -24.86 -5.53 20.23
N ILE A 90 -23.80 -5.53 19.41
CA ILE A 90 -22.61 -4.72 19.66
C ILE A 90 -22.79 -3.35 19.06
N VAL A 91 -22.89 -2.34 19.92
CA VAL A 91 -22.89 -0.93 19.51
C VAL A 91 -21.44 -0.44 19.48
N GLY A 92 -20.96 -0.05 18.31
CA GLY A 92 -19.62 0.52 18.18
C GLY A 92 -19.47 1.81 19.03
N ARG A 93 -18.34 1.93 19.71
CA ARG A 93 -18.03 3.14 20.50
C ARG A 93 -18.01 4.37 19.60
N LYS A 94 -18.72 5.41 20.01
CA LYS A 94 -18.63 6.74 19.42
C LYS A 94 -17.71 7.60 20.30
N PHE A 95 -16.80 8.30 19.68
CA PHE A 95 -15.87 9.19 20.37
C PHE A 95 -16.28 10.61 20.03
N ASP A 96 -16.78 11.34 21.02
CA ASP A 96 -17.11 12.77 20.93
C ASP A 96 -15.99 13.57 21.57
N GLY A 97 -15.26 14.29 20.75
CA GLY A 97 -14.14 15.13 21.17
C GLY A 97 -14.52 16.59 21.46
N SER A 98 -15.79 16.99 21.33
CA SER A 98 -16.25 18.39 21.40
C SER A 98 -15.89 19.08 22.71
N HIS A 99 -15.80 18.34 23.81
CA HIS A 99 -15.51 18.87 25.15
C HIS A 99 -14.02 18.93 25.49
N GLN A 100 -13.13 18.57 24.57
CA GLN A 100 -11.70 18.52 24.86
C GLN A 100 -11.09 19.93 24.90
N THR A 101 -10.19 20.11 25.82
CA THR A 101 -9.27 21.26 25.88
C THR A 101 -7.85 20.74 25.64
N PHE A 102 -7.01 21.58 25.07
CA PHE A 102 -5.63 21.25 24.70
C PHE A 102 -4.64 22.21 25.36
N PRO A 103 -4.36 22.03 26.67
CA PRO A 103 -3.38 22.87 27.36
C PRO A 103 -2.01 22.81 26.70
N GLY A 104 -1.40 23.99 26.47
CA GLY A 104 -0.10 24.10 25.79
C GLY A 104 -0.17 24.12 24.26
N MET A 105 -1.34 23.89 23.68
CA MET A 105 -1.54 24.08 22.23
C MET A 105 -1.61 25.58 21.89
N SER A 106 -1.10 25.95 20.72
CA SER A 106 -1.16 27.33 20.22
C SER A 106 -2.61 27.84 20.14
N PRO A 107 -2.94 28.98 20.74
CA PRO A 107 -4.30 29.54 20.72
C PRO A 107 -4.74 30.02 19.31
N SER A 108 -3.79 30.18 18.39
CA SER A 108 -4.08 30.57 17.01
C SER A 108 -4.59 29.43 16.13
N ILE A 109 -4.59 28.19 16.64
CA ILE A 109 -4.98 26.99 15.91
C ILE A 109 -6.18 26.35 16.60
N SER A 110 -7.22 26.05 15.82
CA SER A 110 -8.37 25.29 16.26
C SER A 110 -8.48 23.99 15.50
N LEU A 111 -8.66 22.89 16.20
CA LEU A 111 -8.89 21.58 15.59
C LEU A 111 -10.32 21.48 15.07
N LYS A 112 -10.48 20.83 13.93
CA LYS A 112 -11.79 20.56 13.32
C LYS A 112 -12.55 19.48 14.13
N PRO A 113 -13.89 19.39 14.06
CA PRO A 113 -14.67 18.41 14.83
C PRO A 113 -14.19 16.97 14.65
N HIS A 114 -13.93 16.52 13.41
CA HIS A 114 -13.41 15.16 13.17
C HIS A 114 -12.03 14.93 13.78
N GLN A 115 -11.20 15.97 13.89
CA GLN A 115 -9.88 15.87 14.52
C GLN A 115 -10.01 15.76 16.04
N LEU A 116 -10.97 16.45 16.63
CA LEU A 116 -11.30 16.31 18.06
C LEU A 116 -11.76 14.89 18.39
N ASP A 117 -12.64 14.32 17.57
CA ASP A 117 -13.11 12.94 17.70
C ASP A 117 -11.95 11.94 17.57
N ALA A 118 -11.07 12.13 16.57
CA ALA A 118 -9.89 11.30 16.34
C ALA A 118 -8.93 11.32 17.53
N VAL A 119 -8.67 12.49 18.10
CA VAL A 119 -7.84 12.63 19.32
C VAL A 119 -8.49 11.91 20.50
N MET A 120 -9.80 12.05 20.69
CA MET A 120 -10.54 11.36 21.76
C MET A 120 -10.44 9.86 21.62
N ARG A 121 -10.60 9.37 20.38
CA ARG A 121 -10.42 7.95 20.07
C ARG A 121 -9.01 7.46 20.37
N ALA A 122 -7.98 8.16 19.93
CA ALA A 122 -6.59 7.78 20.17
C ALA A 122 -6.23 7.77 21.68
N LYS A 123 -6.89 8.60 22.49
CA LYS A 123 -6.72 8.63 23.95
C LYS A 123 -7.33 7.42 24.65
N PHE A 124 -8.54 7.04 24.26
CA PHE A 124 -9.37 6.09 25.04
C PHE A 124 -9.82 4.86 24.25
N GLY A 125 -9.64 4.82 22.94
CA GLY A 125 -10.09 3.75 22.06
C GLY A 125 -9.10 2.58 21.90
N GLY A 126 -7.92 2.69 22.48
CA GLY A 126 -6.84 1.73 22.25
C GLY A 126 -5.95 2.09 21.07
N ASN A 127 -5.21 1.11 20.52
CA ASN A 127 -4.47 1.33 19.29
C ASN A 127 -5.40 1.79 18.18
N THR A 128 -5.00 2.80 17.44
CA THR A 128 -5.87 3.50 16.51
C THR A 128 -5.24 3.59 15.11
N LEU A 129 -6.04 3.27 14.10
CA LEU A 129 -5.78 3.60 12.71
C LEU A 129 -6.62 4.83 12.32
N LEU A 130 -5.98 5.92 12.01
CA LEU A 130 -6.60 7.11 11.41
C LEU A 130 -6.64 6.89 9.89
N ALA A 131 -7.75 6.32 9.43
CA ALA A 131 -8.01 6.08 8.01
C ALA A 131 -8.75 7.27 7.39
N HIS A 132 -8.13 8.44 7.48
CA HIS A 132 -8.69 9.70 7.03
C HIS A 132 -8.16 10.05 5.65
N CYS A 133 -9.05 10.54 4.79
CA CYS A 133 -8.65 10.96 3.45
C CYS A 133 -7.57 12.04 3.49
N VAL A 134 -6.81 12.13 2.42
CA VAL A 134 -5.76 13.13 2.28
C VAL A 134 -6.36 14.54 2.41
N GLY A 135 -5.70 15.40 3.19
CA GLY A 135 -6.18 16.75 3.48
C GLY A 135 -7.07 16.89 4.73
N ALA A 136 -7.39 15.79 5.41
CA ALA A 136 -8.13 15.82 6.68
C ALA A 136 -7.33 16.46 7.82
N GLY A 137 -5.99 16.42 7.75
CA GLY A 137 -5.09 16.99 8.76
C GLY A 137 -4.56 15.97 9.75
N ASN A 138 -4.28 14.77 9.31
CA ASN A 138 -3.75 13.64 10.11
C ASN A 138 -2.56 14.03 10.98
N SER A 139 -1.65 14.89 10.49
CA SER A 139 -0.50 15.35 11.28
C SER A 139 -0.94 16.03 12.58
N PHE A 140 -1.96 16.90 12.52
CA PHE A 140 -2.45 17.58 13.72
C PHE A 140 -3.15 16.63 14.69
N GLU A 141 -3.85 15.62 14.18
CA GLU A 141 -4.47 14.57 14.99
C GLU A 141 -3.42 13.75 15.72
N MET A 142 -2.38 13.30 15.01
CA MET A 142 -1.26 12.54 15.59
C MET A 142 -0.54 13.36 16.67
N VAL A 143 -0.20 14.61 16.39
CA VAL A 143 0.48 15.50 17.33
C VAL A 143 -0.39 15.75 18.56
N ALA A 144 -1.63 16.19 18.38
CA ALA A 144 -2.53 16.51 19.48
C ALA A 144 -2.84 15.28 20.36
N ALA A 145 -3.08 14.11 19.73
CA ALA A 145 -3.30 12.86 20.45
C ALA A 145 -2.08 12.46 21.30
N THR A 146 -0.88 12.58 20.73
CA THR A 146 0.37 12.24 21.43
C THR A 146 0.62 13.18 22.62
N MET A 147 0.49 14.46 22.41
CA MET A 147 0.70 15.45 23.46
C MET A 147 -0.34 15.33 24.60
N GLU A 148 -1.61 15.09 24.26
CA GLU A 148 -2.64 14.85 25.26
C GLU A 148 -2.44 13.53 26.03
N LYS A 149 -2.03 12.45 25.36
CA LYS A 149 -1.67 11.20 26.04
C LYS A 149 -0.51 11.41 27.01
N LYS A 150 0.50 12.17 26.62
CA LYS A 150 1.63 12.50 27.51
C LYS A 150 1.16 13.37 28.69
N ARG A 151 0.40 14.43 28.41
CA ARG A 151 -0.15 15.29 29.47
C ARG A 151 -0.96 14.52 30.52
N LEU A 152 -1.71 13.51 30.08
CA LEU A 152 -2.49 12.62 30.95
C LEU A 152 -1.66 11.50 31.63
N GLY A 153 -0.37 11.42 31.35
CA GLY A 153 0.49 10.33 31.89
C GLY A 153 0.21 8.95 31.31
N LEU A 154 -0.47 8.89 30.14
CA LEU A 154 -0.76 7.62 29.46
C LEU A 154 0.45 7.11 28.68
N ILE A 155 1.36 7.99 28.32
CA ILE A 155 2.64 7.71 27.67
C ILE A 155 3.72 8.64 28.23
N ASN A 156 4.98 8.21 28.15
CA ASN A 156 6.14 9.00 28.53
C ASN A 156 6.89 9.52 27.31
N LYS A 157 7.16 8.67 26.32
CA LYS A 157 7.99 9.03 25.17
C LYS A 157 7.48 8.38 23.88
N ALA A 158 7.07 9.19 22.92
CA ALA A 158 6.60 8.72 21.63
C ALA A 158 7.74 8.60 20.61
N CYS A 159 7.74 7.47 19.86
CA CYS A 159 8.50 7.33 18.63
C CYS A 159 7.59 7.69 17.44
N VAL A 160 7.95 8.69 16.65
CA VAL A 160 7.17 9.18 15.51
C VAL A 160 7.91 8.86 14.22
N VAL A 161 7.30 8.03 13.38
CA VAL A 161 7.91 7.49 12.17
C VAL A 161 7.17 8.02 10.95
N VAL A 162 7.90 8.72 10.09
CA VAL A 162 7.34 9.41 8.93
C VAL A 162 8.18 9.16 7.67
N PRO A 163 7.65 9.38 6.46
CA PRO A 163 8.47 9.41 5.25
C PRO A 163 9.66 10.37 5.38
N LYS A 164 10.82 9.98 4.84
CA LYS A 164 12.08 10.74 4.98
C LYS A 164 11.95 12.23 4.65
N HIS A 165 11.22 12.57 3.60
CA HIS A 165 11.01 13.94 3.16
C HIS A 165 10.07 14.75 4.07
N LEU A 166 9.28 14.09 4.92
CA LEU A 166 8.32 14.72 5.84
C LEU A 166 8.86 14.92 7.25
N VAL A 167 10.04 14.41 7.60
CA VAL A 167 10.63 14.53 8.95
C VAL A 167 10.67 16.00 9.41
N GLY A 168 11.20 16.88 8.57
CA GLY A 168 11.29 18.32 8.88
C GLY A 168 9.90 19.00 8.93
N GLN A 169 8.98 18.60 8.06
CA GLN A 169 7.61 19.12 8.06
C GLN A 169 6.87 18.71 9.34
N MET A 170 6.94 17.45 9.73
CA MET A 170 6.31 16.94 10.96
C MET A 170 6.83 17.69 12.19
N ALA A 171 8.15 17.94 12.26
CA ALA A 171 8.74 18.70 13.34
C ALA A 171 8.23 20.16 13.39
N ASN A 172 8.11 20.81 12.23
CA ASN A 172 7.57 22.17 12.14
C ASN A 172 6.10 22.23 12.52
N GLU A 173 5.28 21.26 12.07
CA GLU A 173 3.87 21.18 12.44
C GLU A 173 3.70 20.90 13.93
N TRP A 174 4.58 20.07 14.52
CA TRP A 174 4.60 19.83 15.96
C TRP A 174 4.82 21.10 16.76
N LEU A 175 5.90 21.86 16.44
CA LEU A 175 6.24 23.11 17.11
C LEU A 175 5.22 24.24 16.81
N ARG A 176 4.58 24.20 15.64
CA ARG A 176 3.50 25.13 15.32
C ARG A 176 2.28 24.87 16.20
N LEU A 177 1.94 23.60 16.45
CA LEU A 177 0.80 23.22 17.26
C LEU A 177 1.11 23.33 18.76
N TYR A 178 2.28 22.87 19.19
CA TYR A 178 2.79 22.94 20.58
C TYR A 178 4.17 23.60 20.62
N PRO A 179 4.22 24.94 20.73
CA PRO A 179 5.50 25.69 20.65
C PRO A 179 6.51 25.33 21.72
N GLN A 180 6.08 24.79 22.86
CA GLN A 180 6.94 24.44 23.98
C GLN A 180 7.30 22.96 24.05
N ALA A 181 6.90 22.16 23.05
CA ALA A 181 7.17 20.73 23.03
C ALA A 181 8.68 20.44 22.90
N LYS A 182 9.13 19.48 23.66
CA LYS A 182 10.52 18.99 23.61
C LYS A 182 10.63 17.84 22.61
N ILE A 183 10.92 18.14 21.36
CA ILE A 183 11.06 17.13 20.32
C ILE A 183 12.52 16.91 19.94
N LEU A 184 12.87 15.66 19.62
CA LEU A 184 14.15 15.30 19.01
C LEU A 184 13.90 14.84 17.58
N THR A 185 14.56 15.49 16.62
CA THR A 185 14.43 15.15 15.20
C THR A 185 15.72 14.49 14.72
N ALA A 186 15.59 13.32 14.09
CA ALA A 186 16.72 12.62 13.51
C ALA A 186 17.12 13.22 12.16
N SER A 187 18.36 13.68 12.06
CA SER A 187 18.97 14.09 10.79
C SER A 187 19.60 12.89 10.06
N GLU A 188 19.94 13.06 8.78
CA GLU A 188 20.66 12.01 8.03
C GLU A 188 22.00 11.67 8.67
N LYS A 189 22.73 12.69 9.15
CA LYS A 189 24.05 12.54 9.80
C LYS A 189 23.97 11.79 11.12
N ASP A 190 22.85 11.87 11.83
CA ASP A 190 22.67 11.18 13.13
C ASP A 190 22.67 9.66 12.98
N PHE A 191 22.38 9.12 11.79
CA PHE A 191 22.36 7.69 11.52
C PHE A 191 23.56 7.16 10.73
N ASP A 192 24.60 7.97 10.55
CA ASP A 192 25.92 7.51 10.10
C ASP A 192 26.55 6.61 11.16
N LYS A 193 27.46 5.71 10.75
CA LYS A 193 28.09 4.74 11.65
C LYS A 193 28.68 5.37 12.91
N ASN A 194 29.25 6.57 12.81
CA ASN A 194 29.96 7.26 13.91
C ASN A 194 29.02 8.07 14.81
N HIS A 195 27.84 8.46 14.36
CA HIS A 195 26.95 9.36 15.09
C HIS A 195 25.73 8.64 15.68
N ARG A 196 25.38 7.45 15.15
CA ARG A 196 24.19 6.69 15.55
C ARG A 196 24.14 6.41 17.06
N GLN A 197 25.24 5.98 17.64
CA GLN A 197 25.32 5.71 19.07
C GLN A 197 25.02 6.97 19.91
N LYS A 198 25.53 8.13 19.48
CA LYS A 198 25.28 9.40 20.16
C LYS A 198 23.80 9.80 20.08
N PHE A 199 23.18 9.65 18.90
CA PHE A 199 21.75 9.92 18.73
C PHE A 199 20.89 8.98 19.58
N ILE A 200 21.18 7.68 19.53
CA ILE A 200 20.48 6.65 20.32
C ILE A 200 20.67 6.93 21.83
N GLY A 201 21.86 7.29 22.27
CA GLY A 201 22.11 7.71 23.66
C GLY A 201 21.27 8.93 24.07
N ARG A 202 21.14 9.93 23.21
CA ARG A 202 20.25 11.08 23.46
C ARG A 202 18.79 10.66 23.53
N CYS A 203 18.34 9.74 22.68
CA CYS A 203 16.97 9.20 22.76
C CYS A 203 16.70 8.51 24.10
N CYS A 204 17.68 7.74 24.61
CA CYS A 204 17.55 7.02 25.87
C CYS A 204 17.51 7.95 27.08
N THR A 205 18.46 8.89 27.16
CA THR A 205 18.68 9.73 28.36
C THR A 205 17.86 11.02 28.38
N GLY A 206 17.36 11.47 27.23
CA GLY A 206 16.63 12.73 27.12
C GLY A 206 15.15 12.59 27.46
N ASP A 207 14.62 13.60 28.17
CA ASP A 207 13.18 13.75 28.40
C ASP A 207 12.55 14.50 27.22
N TYR A 208 12.14 13.73 26.21
CA TYR A 208 11.47 14.23 25.01
C TYR A 208 9.98 13.86 24.99
N ASP A 209 9.15 14.76 24.46
CA ASP A 209 7.75 14.48 24.20
C ASP A 209 7.60 13.50 23.03
N ALA A 210 8.45 13.70 22.01
CA ALA A 210 8.52 12.84 20.85
C ALA A 210 9.91 12.80 20.23
N VAL A 211 10.24 11.67 19.62
CA VAL A 211 11.44 11.49 18.77
C VAL A 211 10.96 11.20 17.35
N ILE A 212 11.24 12.10 16.42
CA ILE A 212 10.78 12.05 15.03
C ILE A 212 11.89 11.52 14.14
N MET A 213 11.62 10.47 13.38
CA MET A 213 12.59 9.84 12.49
C MET A 213 11.96 9.28 11.21
N SER A 214 12.79 8.98 10.22
CA SER A 214 12.33 8.34 8.98
C SER A 214 12.17 6.82 9.14
N TYR A 215 11.49 6.18 8.17
CA TYR A 215 11.35 4.71 8.11
C TYR A 215 12.71 4.01 8.11
N GLU A 216 13.67 4.48 7.29
CA GLU A 216 15.00 3.88 7.19
C GLU A 216 15.81 4.05 8.47
N GLN A 217 15.59 5.13 9.22
CA GLN A 217 16.21 5.34 10.52
C GLN A 217 15.61 4.43 11.58
N PHE A 218 14.28 4.28 11.57
CA PHE A 218 13.55 3.39 12.45
C PHE A 218 13.94 1.91 12.27
N GLU A 219 14.11 1.46 11.03
CA GLU A 219 14.60 0.11 10.70
C GLU A 219 16.03 -0.16 11.22
N LYS A 220 16.87 0.88 11.31
CA LYS A 220 18.24 0.75 11.83
C LYS A 220 18.33 0.61 13.35
N ILE A 221 17.23 0.78 14.07
CA ILE A 221 17.15 0.53 15.52
C ILE A 221 16.79 -0.93 15.73
N PRO A 222 17.71 -1.78 16.19
CA PRO A 222 17.45 -3.21 16.30
C PRO A 222 16.57 -3.54 17.50
N MET A 223 15.84 -4.64 17.41
CA MET A 223 15.32 -5.36 18.58
C MET A 223 16.43 -6.21 19.22
N SER A 224 16.31 -6.54 20.49
CA SER A 224 17.24 -7.45 21.17
C SER A 224 17.33 -8.80 20.46
N MET A 225 18.48 -9.45 20.57
CA MET A 225 18.68 -10.77 19.96
C MET A 225 17.73 -11.81 20.53
N GLU A 226 17.44 -11.70 21.81
CA GLU A 226 16.49 -12.56 22.51
C GLU A 226 15.07 -12.39 21.96
N TYR A 227 14.56 -11.18 21.90
CA TYR A 227 13.22 -10.91 21.36
C TYR A 227 13.09 -11.35 19.90
N ARG A 228 14.12 -11.09 19.08
CA ARG A 228 14.13 -11.52 17.67
C ARG A 228 14.10 -13.04 17.52
N ARG A 229 14.84 -13.75 18.39
CA ARG A 229 14.83 -15.22 18.39
C ARG A 229 13.45 -15.75 18.73
N ASP A 230 12.85 -15.24 19.79
CA ASP A 230 11.53 -15.68 20.26
C ASP A 230 10.43 -15.34 19.27
N PHE A 231 10.53 -14.20 18.59
CA PHE A 231 9.63 -13.83 17.50
C PHE A 231 9.72 -14.82 16.32
N ILE A 232 10.94 -15.12 15.86
CA ILE A 232 11.14 -16.06 14.74
C ILE A 232 10.65 -17.45 15.12
N GLN A 233 10.89 -17.88 16.36
CA GLN A 233 10.41 -19.19 16.83
C GLN A 233 8.88 -19.24 16.79
N ARG A 234 8.18 -18.23 17.27
CA ARG A 234 6.69 -18.14 17.19
C ARG A 234 6.18 -18.23 15.76
N GLU A 235 6.82 -17.56 14.80
CA GLU A 235 6.44 -17.64 13.38
C GLU A 235 6.70 -19.04 12.79
N ILE A 236 7.79 -19.72 13.19
CA ILE A 236 8.08 -21.11 12.82
C ILE A 236 6.99 -22.04 13.36
N ASP A 237 6.58 -21.88 14.60
CA ASP A 237 5.56 -22.72 15.24
C ASP A 237 4.19 -22.57 14.55
N ILE A 238 3.81 -21.35 14.14
CA ILE A 238 2.61 -21.08 13.35
C ILE A 238 2.70 -21.79 11.98
N MET A 239 3.85 -21.73 11.31
CA MET A 239 4.04 -22.42 10.04
C MET A 239 4.01 -23.94 10.20
N GLN A 240 4.60 -24.46 11.26
CA GLN A 240 4.58 -25.90 11.53
C GLN A 240 3.14 -26.40 11.75
N SER A 241 2.35 -25.68 12.55
CA SER A 241 0.94 -26.00 12.75
C SER A 241 0.17 -26.04 11.42
N GLY A 242 0.42 -25.09 10.53
CA GLY A 242 -0.18 -25.08 9.19
C GLY A 242 0.26 -26.25 8.30
N ILE A 243 1.52 -26.68 8.40
CA ILE A 243 2.05 -27.88 7.70
C ILE A 243 1.42 -29.16 8.26
N ASP A 244 1.30 -29.27 9.56
CA ASP A 244 0.72 -30.44 10.24
C ASP A 244 -0.74 -30.65 9.88
N GLU A 245 -1.53 -29.56 9.85
CA GLU A 245 -2.92 -29.60 9.38
C GLU A 245 -3.04 -30.08 7.92
N LEU A 246 -2.17 -29.57 7.02
CA LEU A 246 -2.17 -29.98 5.61
C LEU A 246 -1.68 -31.41 5.42
N SER A 247 -0.84 -31.92 6.31
CA SER A 247 -0.22 -33.24 6.24
C SER A 247 -1.08 -34.32 6.87
N GLY A 248 -1.91 -33.98 7.86
CA GLY A 248 -2.78 -34.92 8.61
C GLY A 248 -3.89 -35.56 7.77
N ASP A 249 -4.19 -34.99 6.61
CA ASP A 249 -5.20 -35.51 5.69
C ASP A 249 -4.57 -36.38 4.59
N TYR A 250 -4.54 -37.67 4.81
CA TYR A 250 -3.93 -38.69 3.94
C TYR A 250 -4.48 -38.67 2.50
N ARG A 251 -5.73 -38.23 2.28
CA ARG A 251 -6.37 -38.20 0.96
C ARG A 251 -6.12 -36.90 0.19
N SER A 252 -5.81 -35.82 0.88
CA SER A 252 -5.53 -34.52 0.29
C SER A 252 -4.03 -34.26 0.03
N ARG A 253 -3.16 -35.15 0.48
CA ARG A 253 -1.68 -34.98 0.40
C ARG A 253 -1.17 -34.68 -1.00
N SER A 254 -1.75 -35.30 -2.02
CA SER A 254 -1.35 -35.04 -3.42
C SER A 254 -1.75 -33.66 -3.93
N ASN A 255 -2.89 -33.14 -3.50
CA ASN A 255 -3.39 -31.82 -3.89
C ASN A 255 -2.70 -30.68 -3.11
N ASN A 256 -2.27 -30.93 -1.88
CA ASN A 256 -1.65 -29.95 -1.00
C ASN A 256 -0.11 -29.94 -1.12
N ARG A 257 0.48 -30.83 -1.90
CA ARG A 257 1.96 -31.00 -1.99
C ARG A 257 2.71 -29.73 -2.38
N SER A 258 2.13 -28.87 -3.21
CA SER A 258 2.76 -27.59 -3.57
C SER A 258 2.69 -26.59 -2.42
N SER A 259 1.57 -26.49 -1.72
CA SER A 259 1.41 -25.60 -0.57
C SER A 259 2.29 -26.02 0.60
N ILE A 260 2.36 -27.31 0.88
CA ILE A 260 3.28 -27.87 1.89
C ILE A 260 4.73 -27.52 1.55
N LYS A 261 5.17 -27.75 0.31
CA LYS A 261 6.53 -27.42 -0.12
C LYS A 261 6.87 -25.93 0.00
N ASP A 262 5.92 -25.06 -0.26
CA ASP A 262 6.15 -23.62 -0.17
C ASP A 262 6.23 -23.18 1.30
N LEU A 263 5.38 -23.71 2.18
CA LEU A 263 5.47 -23.49 3.63
C LEU A 263 6.76 -24.10 4.22
N GLU A 264 7.14 -25.30 3.83
CA GLU A 264 8.41 -25.94 4.25
C GLU A 264 9.63 -25.10 3.82
N ARG A 265 9.60 -24.53 2.60
CA ARG A 265 10.67 -23.66 2.13
C ARG A 265 10.79 -22.39 2.96
N GLU A 266 9.67 -21.76 3.27
CA GLU A 266 9.66 -20.53 4.06
C GLU A 266 10.03 -20.81 5.53
N LYS A 267 9.53 -21.91 6.10
CA LYS A 267 9.95 -22.39 7.42
C LYS A 267 11.46 -22.62 7.47
N LYS A 268 12.03 -23.35 6.51
CA LYS A 268 13.47 -23.58 6.42
C LYS A 268 14.29 -22.29 6.31
N ARG A 269 13.75 -21.29 5.63
CA ARG A 269 14.35 -19.94 5.57
C ARG A 269 14.40 -19.28 6.93
N LEU A 270 13.29 -19.34 7.71
CA LEU A 270 13.25 -18.83 9.06
C LEU A 270 14.16 -19.61 9.99
N GLU A 271 14.18 -20.93 9.92
CA GLU A 271 15.10 -21.79 10.68
C GLU A 271 16.56 -21.45 10.41
N THR A 272 16.93 -21.28 9.12
CA THR A 272 18.28 -20.86 8.74
C THR A 272 18.62 -19.47 9.32
N ARG A 273 17.65 -18.56 9.35
CA ARG A 273 17.83 -17.23 9.94
C ARG A 273 17.96 -17.31 11.45
N LEU A 274 17.17 -18.15 12.11
CA LEU A 274 17.26 -18.40 13.54
C LEU A 274 18.63 -19.02 13.91
N GLN A 275 19.08 -20.00 13.14
CA GLN A 275 20.40 -20.63 13.33
C GLN A 275 21.55 -19.61 13.21
N LYS A 276 21.50 -18.73 12.20
CA LYS A 276 22.49 -17.66 12.06
C LYS A 276 22.47 -16.67 13.23
N LEU A 277 21.32 -16.40 13.81
CA LEU A 277 21.20 -15.56 15.00
C LEU A 277 21.83 -16.25 16.22
N ILE A 278 21.67 -17.56 16.37
CA ILE A 278 22.24 -18.35 17.45
C ILE A 278 23.77 -18.44 17.29
N GLU A 279 24.24 -18.80 16.08
CA GLU A 279 25.68 -18.96 15.77
C GLU A 279 26.45 -17.63 15.76
N GLY A 280 25.79 -16.55 15.33
CA GLY A 280 26.34 -15.21 15.30
C GLY A 280 26.39 -14.52 16.67
N GLY A 281 26.01 -15.23 17.73
CA GLY A 281 25.95 -14.74 19.11
C GLY A 281 27.29 -14.14 19.57
N GLY A 282 27.40 -12.82 19.49
CA GLY A 282 28.52 -12.05 19.99
C GLY A 282 29.37 -11.28 18.96
N LYS A 283 29.12 -11.44 17.66
CA LYS A 283 29.87 -10.72 16.62
C LYS A 283 29.15 -9.54 15.96
N THR A 284 28.01 -9.10 16.47
CA THR A 284 27.53 -7.76 16.10
C THR A 284 28.43 -6.73 16.76
N LYS A 285 29.35 -6.18 15.97
CA LYS A 285 30.25 -5.07 16.36
C LYS A 285 29.51 -3.77 16.73
N ASP A 286 28.20 -3.77 16.74
CA ASP A 286 27.35 -2.64 17.12
C ASP A 286 26.80 -2.89 18.53
N THR A 287 27.45 -2.30 19.52
CA THR A 287 26.97 -2.13 20.90
C THR A 287 25.85 -1.08 20.96
N SER A 288 25.01 -0.97 19.93
CA SER A 288 23.90 -0.03 19.91
C SER A 288 22.80 -0.53 20.84
N LEU A 289 22.24 0.40 21.62
CA LEU A 289 21.05 0.14 22.41
C LEU A 289 19.91 -0.36 21.51
N THR A 290 19.12 -1.30 22.03
CA THR A 290 18.00 -1.88 21.32
C THR A 290 16.73 -1.05 21.50
N PHE A 291 15.70 -1.29 20.70
CA PHE A 291 14.43 -0.57 20.76
C PHE A 291 13.80 -0.62 22.16
N GLU A 292 13.88 -1.77 22.82
CA GLU A 292 13.39 -1.99 24.18
C GLU A 292 14.08 -1.06 25.20
N GLN A 293 15.36 -0.75 24.99
CA GLN A 293 16.16 0.06 25.89
C GLN A 293 15.99 1.57 25.69
N LEU A 294 15.36 2.00 24.57
CA LEU A 294 15.16 3.42 24.28
C LEU A 294 14.04 4.06 25.10
N GLY A 295 13.23 3.23 25.76
CA GLY A 295 12.13 3.70 26.61
C GLY A 295 10.97 4.31 25.83
N PHE A 296 10.79 3.93 24.56
CA PHE A 296 9.59 4.25 23.83
C PHE A 296 8.42 3.40 24.33
N ASP A 297 7.35 4.05 24.73
CA ASP A 297 6.11 3.43 25.15
C ASP A 297 4.93 3.75 24.24
N SER A 298 5.19 4.52 23.18
CA SER A 298 4.22 4.85 22.14
C SER A 298 4.87 4.89 20.76
N LEU A 299 4.15 4.45 19.75
CA LEU A 299 4.56 4.47 18.35
C LEU A 299 3.49 5.17 17.49
N VAL A 300 3.92 6.20 16.78
CA VAL A 300 3.07 6.96 15.85
C VAL A 300 3.65 6.84 14.45
N VAL A 301 2.86 6.36 13.50
CA VAL A 301 3.33 6.10 12.13
C VAL A 301 2.46 6.83 11.13
N ASP A 302 3.04 7.77 10.42
CA ASP A 302 2.41 8.42 9.28
C ASP A 302 2.58 7.60 8.01
N GLU A 303 1.63 7.68 7.09
CA GLU A 303 1.58 6.91 5.85
C GLU A 303 1.82 5.39 6.09
N ALA A 304 1.11 4.85 7.08
CA ALA A 304 1.28 3.47 7.56
C ALA A 304 1.06 2.40 6.47
N HIS A 305 0.40 2.75 5.36
CA HIS A 305 0.27 1.87 4.19
C HIS A 305 1.62 1.43 3.60
N ASN A 306 2.72 2.11 3.93
CA ASN A 306 4.07 1.67 3.57
C ASN A 306 4.49 0.35 4.22
N TYR A 307 3.83 -0.07 5.30
CA TYR A 307 4.08 -1.31 6.04
C TYR A 307 3.09 -2.44 5.73
N LYS A 308 2.22 -2.27 4.74
CA LYS A 308 1.16 -3.21 4.37
C LYS A 308 1.63 -4.58 3.85
N ASN A 309 2.89 -4.70 3.41
CA ASN A 309 3.46 -5.94 2.91
C ASN A 309 4.06 -6.78 4.05
N GLY A 310 3.25 -7.09 5.06
CA GLY A 310 3.64 -7.93 6.20
C GLY A 310 3.70 -9.41 5.83
N LEU A 311 4.25 -10.21 6.75
CA LEU A 311 4.27 -11.65 6.61
C LEU A 311 2.86 -12.23 6.66
N VAL A 312 2.48 -12.93 5.61
CA VAL A 312 1.23 -13.68 5.51
C VAL A 312 1.57 -15.14 5.26
N VAL A 313 1.31 -15.98 6.26
CA VAL A 313 1.39 -17.43 6.12
C VAL A 313 0.06 -17.93 5.58
N SER A 314 0.05 -18.55 4.40
CA SER A 314 -1.18 -19.01 3.76
C SER A 314 -1.02 -20.30 3.00
N LYS A 315 -2.05 -21.13 3.07
CA LYS A 315 -2.23 -22.36 2.28
C LYS A 315 -2.69 -22.07 0.83
N MET A 316 -3.03 -20.79 0.54
CA MET A 316 -3.52 -20.34 -0.78
C MET A 316 -2.36 -20.13 -1.74
N ASN A 317 -2.05 -21.14 -2.53
CA ASN A 317 -0.97 -21.08 -3.52
C ASN A 317 -1.41 -20.42 -4.83
N ARG A 318 -0.53 -19.56 -5.40
CA ARG A 318 -0.70 -18.92 -6.71
C ARG A 318 -2.00 -18.13 -6.86
N VAL A 319 -2.51 -17.59 -5.76
CA VAL A 319 -3.66 -16.70 -5.75
C VAL A 319 -3.16 -15.26 -5.77
N SER A 320 -3.49 -14.53 -6.83
CA SER A 320 -3.15 -13.10 -6.92
C SER A 320 -3.87 -12.32 -5.82
N GLY A 321 -3.12 -11.41 -5.17
CA GLY A 321 -3.62 -10.63 -4.03
C GLY A 321 -3.26 -11.24 -2.67
N VAL A 322 -2.66 -12.43 -2.62
CA VAL A 322 -2.06 -13.01 -1.41
C VAL A 322 -0.55 -12.93 -1.56
N GLN A 323 0.07 -12.06 -0.78
CA GLN A 323 1.53 -11.85 -0.80
C GLN A 323 2.15 -12.63 0.35
N THR A 324 2.94 -13.65 0.03
CA THR A 324 3.58 -14.53 1.01
C THR A 324 5.01 -14.09 1.38
N THR A 325 5.64 -13.23 0.58
CA THR A 325 6.99 -12.72 0.87
C THR A 325 6.90 -11.36 1.56
N PRO A 326 7.31 -11.27 2.85
CA PRO A 326 7.24 -10.01 3.58
C PRO A 326 8.33 -9.05 3.13
N ALA A 327 8.04 -7.75 3.23
CA ALA A 327 9.06 -6.73 3.19
C ALA A 327 9.78 -6.67 4.55
N GLN A 328 11.11 -6.54 4.56
CA GLN A 328 11.91 -6.50 5.79
C GLN A 328 11.41 -5.45 6.78
N LYS A 329 11.07 -4.26 6.30
CA LYS A 329 10.51 -3.17 7.12
C LYS A 329 9.19 -3.53 7.78
N SER A 330 8.34 -4.33 7.11
CA SER A 330 7.05 -4.74 7.65
C SER A 330 7.19 -5.82 8.73
N GLU A 331 8.22 -6.64 8.65
CA GLU A 331 8.56 -7.59 9.70
C GLU A 331 9.17 -6.88 10.93
N ASP A 332 10.03 -5.89 10.69
CA ASP A 332 10.63 -5.07 11.75
C ASP A 332 9.56 -4.32 12.57
N ILE A 333 8.63 -3.65 11.89
CA ILE A 333 7.54 -2.95 12.61
C ILE A 333 6.60 -3.92 13.32
N LEU A 334 6.39 -5.14 12.78
CA LEU A 334 5.58 -6.17 13.44
C LEU A 334 6.20 -6.57 14.79
N MET A 335 7.50 -6.80 14.84
CA MET A 335 8.21 -7.09 16.09
C MET A 335 8.06 -5.96 17.12
N LYS A 336 8.25 -4.70 16.67
CA LYS A 336 8.16 -3.52 17.55
C LYS A 336 6.74 -3.24 18.03
N THR A 337 5.73 -3.44 17.18
CA THR A 337 4.31 -3.29 17.58
C THR A 337 3.88 -4.41 18.55
N GLN A 338 4.33 -5.64 18.32
CA GLN A 338 4.07 -6.73 19.26
C GLN A 338 4.71 -6.47 20.62
N PHE A 339 5.97 -6.03 20.63
CA PHE A 339 6.65 -5.65 21.86
C PHE A 339 5.86 -4.57 22.65
N LEU A 340 5.39 -3.53 21.96
CA LEU A 340 4.60 -2.48 22.60
C LEU A 340 3.25 -3.02 23.11
N ASN A 341 2.58 -3.87 22.33
CA ASN A 341 1.31 -4.48 22.73
C ASN A 341 1.45 -5.41 23.94
N GLU A 342 2.54 -6.19 24.01
CA GLU A 342 2.84 -7.10 25.11
C GLU A 342 3.15 -6.35 26.41
N ASN A 343 3.91 -5.24 26.33
CA ASN A 343 4.37 -4.52 27.53
C ASN A 343 3.43 -3.42 28.00
N TYR A 344 2.69 -2.77 27.08
CA TYR A 344 1.85 -1.61 27.41
C TYR A 344 0.37 -1.82 27.10
N GLY A 345 0.00 -2.99 26.57
CA GLY A 345 -1.34 -3.29 26.08
C GLY A 345 -1.63 -2.60 24.73
N GLU A 346 -2.74 -2.95 24.12
CA GLU A 346 -3.13 -2.47 22.77
C GLU A 346 -3.71 -1.05 22.81
N LYS A 347 -2.94 -0.05 23.24
CA LYS A 347 -3.43 1.31 23.46
C LYS A 347 -2.49 2.46 23.09
N ASN A 348 -1.25 2.18 22.73
CA ASN A 348 -0.23 3.23 22.55
C ASN A 348 0.32 3.35 21.11
N ILE A 349 -0.35 2.73 20.14
CA ILE A 349 0.04 2.79 18.74
C ILE A 349 -1.00 3.60 17.96
N ILE A 350 -0.53 4.58 17.19
CA ILE A 350 -1.34 5.40 16.28
C ILE A 350 -0.76 5.27 14.88
N PHE A 351 -1.52 4.70 13.97
CA PHE A 351 -1.20 4.67 12.55
C PHE A 351 -2.10 5.64 11.80
N ALA A 352 -1.55 6.37 10.84
CA ALA A 352 -2.31 7.26 9.98
C ALA A 352 -2.06 6.93 8.51
N THR A 353 -3.10 6.94 7.69
CA THR A 353 -3.00 6.75 6.25
C THR A 353 -4.26 7.17 5.52
N GLY A 354 -4.11 7.86 4.39
CA GLY A 354 -5.22 8.15 3.48
C GLY A 354 -5.69 6.95 2.65
N THR A 355 -4.88 5.89 2.58
CA THR A 355 -5.14 4.71 1.74
C THR A 355 -4.91 3.41 2.53
N PRO A 356 -5.82 3.06 3.45
CA PRO A 356 -5.66 1.89 4.32
C PRO A 356 -5.63 0.57 3.53
N VAL A 357 -6.31 0.53 2.39
CA VAL A 357 -6.31 -0.60 1.45
C VAL A 357 -6.06 -0.08 0.05
N SER A 358 -5.02 -0.53 -0.61
CA SER A 358 -4.65 -0.04 -1.94
C SER A 358 -4.49 -1.11 -3.02
N ASN A 359 -4.07 -2.32 -2.68
CA ASN A 359 -3.78 -3.38 -3.66
C ASN A 359 -4.43 -4.72 -3.34
N SER A 360 -4.56 -5.05 -2.07
CA SER A 360 -4.95 -6.39 -1.64
C SER A 360 -5.77 -6.36 -0.37
N MET A 361 -6.72 -7.28 -0.28
CA MET A 361 -7.51 -7.52 0.94
C MET A 361 -6.63 -7.96 2.12
N THR A 362 -5.45 -8.53 1.86
CA THR A 362 -4.48 -8.92 2.90
C THR A 362 -4.01 -7.73 3.74
N GLU A 363 -4.04 -6.52 3.16
CA GLU A 363 -3.65 -5.29 3.86
C GLU A 363 -4.52 -5.02 5.09
N LEU A 364 -5.81 -5.35 5.05
CA LEU A 364 -6.70 -5.24 6.20
C LEU A 364 -6.29 -6.17 7.35
N TYR A 365 -6.01 -7.43 7.03
CA TYR A 365 -5.53 -8.41 8.01
C TYR A 365 -4.22 -7.97 8.66
N ILE A 366 -3.28 -7.46 7.86
CA ILE A 366 -1.98 -7.00 8.35
C ILE A 366 -2.13 -5.81 9.30
N MET A 367 -3.00 -4.85 9.00
CA MET A 367 -3.28 -3.72 9.89
C MET A 367 -3.92 -4.18 11.22
N GLN A 368 -4.84 -5.15 11.18
CA GLN A 368 -5.38 -5.76 12.39
C GLN A 368 -4.28 -6.45 13.22
N ARG A 369 -3.39 -7.18 12.56
CA ARG A 369 -2.27 -7.87 13.22
C ARG A 369 -1.31 -6.92 13.93
N TYR A 370 -1.09 -5.73 13.41
CA TYR A 370 -0.28 -4.69 14.07
C TYR A 370 -1.00 -4.06 15.27
N LEU A 371 -2.28 -3.71 15.11
CA LEU A 371 -2.97 -2.83 16.02
C LEU A 371 -3.83 -3.57 17.04
N ARG A 372 -4.48 -4.66 16.64
CA ARG A 372 -5.43 -5.39 17.49
C ARG A 372 -5.31 -6.91 17.31
N PRO A 373 -4.15 -7.51 17.64
CA PRO A 373 -3.99 -8.96 17.57
C PRO A 373 -4.95 -9.70 18.49
N SER A 374 -5.35 -9.11 19.63
CA SER A 374 -6.34 -9.70 20.54
C SER A 374 -7.72 -9.92 19.90
N LEU A 375 -8.16 -9.02 19.00
CA LEU A 375 -9.42 -9.21 18.28
C LEU A 375 -9.36 -10.42 17.35
N LEU A 376 -8.24 -10.60 16.65
CA LEU A 376 -8.03 -11.78 15.81
C LEU A 376 -8.02 -13.06 16.66
N GLN A 377 -7.35 -13.02 17.80
CA GLN A 377 -7.30 -14.17 18.73
C GLN A 377 -8.67 -14.52 19.28
N ASN A 378 -9.41 -13.56 19.78
CA ASN A 378 -10.73 -13.78 20.39
C ASN A 378 -11.77 -14.28 19.36
N ALA A 379 -11.60 -13.89 18.09
CA ALA A 379 -12.46 -14.35 16.99
C ALA A 379 -12.01 -15.68 16.38
N GLY A 380 -10.87 -16.26 16.79
CA GLY A 380 -10.30 -17.46 16.18
C GLY A 380 -9.76 -17.23 14.76
N LEU A 381 -9.31 -16.01 14.47
CA LEU A 381 -8.86 -15.55 13.14
C LEU A 381 -7.36 -15.20 13.15
N GLN A 382 -6.57 -15.90 13.95
CA GLN A 382 -5.14 -15.63 14.13
C GLN A 382 -4.33 -15.89 12.86
N THR A 383 -4.69 -16.90 12.09
CA THR A 383 -4.04 -17.17 10.81
C THR A 383 -4.74 -16.40 9.69
N PHE A 384 -3.98 -16.09 8.64
CA PHE A 384 -4.58 -15.43 7.49
C PHE A 384 -5.63 -16.31 6.79
N ASP A 385 -5.43 -17.61 6.79
CA ASP A 385 -6.36 -18.55 6.14
C ASP A 385 -7.72 -18.58 6.85
N ASP A 386 -7.74 -18.52 8.19
CA ASP A 386 -8.96 -18.42 8.97
C ASP A 386 -9.68 -17.09 8.69
N TRP A 387 -8.94 -15.99 8.67
CA TRP A 387 -9.46 -14.68 8.33
C TRP A 387 -10.01 -14.65 6.89
N ALA A 388 -9.25 -15.16 5.93
CA ALA A 388 -9.61 -15.18 4.52
C ALA A 388 -10.82 -16.08 4.23
N SER A 389 -10.98 -17.20 4.96
CA SER A 389 -12.14 -18.07 4.80
C SER A 389 -13.45 -17.41 5.24
N ASN A 390 -13.37 -16.48 6.20
CA ASN A 390 -14.52 -15.74 6.69
C ASN A 390 -14.85 -14.50 5.84
N PHE A 391 -13.81 -13.77 5.41
CA PHE A 391 -14.00 -12.43 4.83
C PHE A 391 -13.66 -12.31 3.36
N GLY A 392 -13.17 -13.35 2.73
CA GLY A 392 -12.76 -13.27 1.34
C GLY A 392 -13.13 -14.48 0.50
N GLU A 393 -13.24 -14.26 -0.80
CA GLU A 393 -13.50 -15.31 -1.79
C GLU A 393 -12.47 -15.22 -2.92
N VAL A 394 -11.96 -16.40 -3.30
CA VAL A 394 -11.08 -16.53 -4.48
C VAL A 394 -11.96 -16.62 -5.71
N VAL A 395 -11.82 -15.66 -6.61
CA VAL A 395 -12.56 -15.58 -7.86
C VAL A 395 -11.64 -15.94 -9.03
N SER A 396 -12.10 -16.84 -9.89
CA SER A 396 -11.43 -17.15 -11.14
C SER A 396 -12.07 -16.32 -12.27
N LYS A 397 -11.27 -15.49 -12.93
CA LYS A 397 -11.71 -14.67 -14.08
C LYS A 397 -10.82 -14.93 -15.28
N ALA A 398 -11.43 -14.93 -16.46
CA ALA A 398 -10.68 -14.85 -17.71
C ALA A 398 -10.17 -13.41 -17.88
N GLU A 399 -8.86 -13.26 -17.95
CA GLU A 399 -8.17 -11.99 -18.18
C GLU A 399 -7.49 -12.03 -19.54
N LEU A 400 -7.44 -10.91 -20.23
CA LEU A 400 -6.65 -10.77 -21.45
C LEU A 400 -5.18 -11.07 -21.12
N LYS A 401 -4.52 -11.82 -21.97
CA LYS A 401 -3.07 -12.02 -21.83
C LYS A 401 -2.35 -10.69 -22.03
N PRO A 402 -1.23 -10.43 -21.34
CA PRO A 402 -0.47 -9.20 -21.51
C PRO A 402 -0.07 -8.89 -22.96
N ALA A 403 0.09 -9.91 -23.79
CA ALA A 403 0.37 -9.78 -25.21
C ALA A 403 -0.85 -9.38 -26.08
N GLY A 404 -2.04 -9.24 -25.51
CA GLY A 404 -3.26 -8.90 -26.25
C GLY A 404 -3.87 -10.06 -27.07
N ASN A 405 -3.19 -11.21 -27.19
CA ASN A 405 -3.54 -12.33 -28.04
C ASN A 405 -4.22 -13.48 -27.29
N GLY A 406 -5.40 -13.26 -26.74
CA GLY A 406 -6.22 -14.29 -26.10
C GLY A 406 -6.37 -14.13 -24.58
N TYR A 407 -7.05 -15.08 -23.97
CA TYR A 407 -7.42 -15.03 -22.55
C TYR A 407 -6.67 -16.08 -21.74
N ARG A 408 -6.42 -15.78 -20.46
CA ARG A 408 -5.95 -16.72 -19.45
C ARG A 408 -6.86 -16.67 -18.24
N THR A 409 -7.09 -17.80 -17.62
CA THR A 409 -7.81 -17.85 -16.34
C THR A 409 -6.84 -17.52 -15.21
N LYS A 410 -7.14 -16.49 -14.44
CA LYS A 410 -6.36 -16.09 -13.27
C LYS A 410 -7.23 -16.10 -12.02
N LYS A 411 -6.70 -16.69 -10.95
CA LYS A 411 -7.34 -16.70 -9.64
C LYS A 411 -6.90 -15.46 -8.87
N ARG A 412 -7.88 -14.78 -8.26
CA ARG A 412 -7.64 -13.61 -7.40
C ARG A 412 -8.42 -13.74 -6.11
N PHE A 413 -7.77 -13.39 -5.03
CA PHE A 413 -8.44 -13.09 -3.77
C PHE A 413 -8.98 -11.66 -3.86
N ALA A 414 -10.24 -11.50 -4.27
CA ALA A 414 -10.72 -10.21 -4.75
C ALA A 414 -12.18 -9.89 -4.41
N LYS A 415 -12.90 -10.76 -3.71
CA LYS A 415 -14.29 -10.51 -3.32
C LYS A 415 -14.43 -10.62 -1.81
N PHE A 416 -15.00 -9.59 -1.19
CA PHE A 416 -15.31 -9.60 0.22
C PHE A 416 -16.59 -10.37 0.52
N ASN A 417 -16.55 -11.16 1.58
CA ASN A 417 -17.69 -11.78 2.21
C ASN A 417 -17.86 -11.21 3.62
N ASN A 418 -19.04 -11.34 4.22
CA ASN A 418 -19.33 -10.92 5.59
C ASN A 418 -18.82 -9.50 5.88
N VAL A 419 -19.05 -8.57 4.94
CA VAL A 419 -18.57 -7.20 5.02
C VAL A 419 -19.06 -6.47 6.28
N PRO A 420 -20.29 -6.64 6.76
CA PRO A 420 -20.73 -5.98 7.99
C PRO A 420 -19.88 -6.36 9.20
N GLU A 421 -19.59 -7.64 9.39
CA GLU A 421 -18.77 -8.17 10.50
C GLU A 421 -17.31 -7.72 10.38
N LEU A 422 -16.76 -7.79 9.17
CA LEU A 422 -15.41 -7.27 8.90
C LEU A 422 -15.32 -5.78 9.25
N MET A 423 -16.30 -5.00 8.82
CA MET A 423 -16.32 -3.55 9.08
C MET A 423 -16.55 -3.25 10.56
N GLN A 424 -17.31 -4.07 11.28
CA GLN A 424 -17.49 -3.93 12.71
C GLN A 424 -16.16 -4.16 13.44
N MET A 425 -15.46 -5.26 13.15
CA MET A 425 -14.12 -5.53 13.69
C MET A 425 -13.13 -4.42 13.36
N TYR A 426 -13.17 -3.93 12.11
CA TYR A 426 -12.24 -2.90 11.66
C TYR A 426 -12.50 -1.55 12.34
N LYS A 427 -13.77 -1.16 12.50
CA LYS A 427 -14.19 0.07 13.20
C LYS A 427 -13.83 0.08 14.68
N GLU A 428 -13.53 -1.06 15.29
CA GLU A 428 -13.08 -1.08 16.68
C GLU A 428 -11.74 -0.36 16.87
N PHE A 429 -10.85 -0.41 15.88
CA PHE A 429 -9.56 0.27 15.96
C PHE A 429 -9.36 1.33 14.88
N ALA A 430 -10.16 1.39 13.82
CA ALA A 430 -10.05 2.36 12.74
C ALA A 430 -11.07 3.48 12.87
N ASP A 431 -10.62 4.72 12.82
CA ASP A 431 -11.46 5.89 12.51
C ASP A 431 -11.40 6.13 11.00
N ILE A 432 -12.55 6.02 10.35
CA ILE A 432 -12.64 6.11 8.89
C ILE A 432 -13.35 7.41 8.54
N ARG A 433 -12.65 8.30 7.83
CA ARG A 433 -13.20 9.57 7.34
C ARG A 433 -12.92 9.71 5.85
N THR A 434 -13.94 9.46 5.06
CA THR A 434 -13.88 9.68 3.61
C THR A 434 -14.07 11.15 3.27
N GLN A 435 -13.74 11.52 2.05
CA GLN A 435 -13.89 12.90 1.58
C GLN A 435 -15.33 13.41 1.69
N ASP A 436 -16.31 12.56 1.35
CA ASP A 436 -17.73 12.90 1.40
C ASP A 436 -18.22 13.17 2.84
N MET A 437 -17.59 12.53 3.83
CA MET A 437 -17.91 12.74 5.25
C MET A 437 -17.37 14.07 5.80
N LEU A 438 -16.29 14.59 5.20
CA LEU A 438 -15.57 15.74 5.74
C LEU A 438 -15.91 17.07 5.07
N ASN A 439 -16.63 17.06 3.94
CA ASN A 439 -16.94 18.26 3.14
C ASN A 439 -15.70 19.15 2.97
N LEU A 440 -14.56 18.55 2.67
CA LEU A 440 -13.33 19.30 2.47
C LEU A 440 -13.50 20.24 1.27
N PRO A 441 -13.00 21.49 1.36
CA PRO A 441 -13.02 22.37 0.21
C PRO A 441 -12.18 21.78 -0.92
N ILE A 442 -12.85 21.33 -1.97
CA ILE A 442 -12.23 20.83 -3.18
C ILE A 442 -12.28 21.96 -4.17
N PRO A 443 -11.17 22.33 -4.81
CA PRO A 443 -11.21 23.30 -5.89
C PRO A 443 -12.07 22.80 -7.05
N GLU A 444 -12.85 23.69 -7.60
CA GLU A 444 -13.61 23.39 -8.81
C GLU A 444 -12.65 23.17 -9.97
N MET A 445 -12.78 22.01 -10.62
CA MET A 445 -12.07 21.73 -11.86
C MET A 445 -12.82 22.30 -13.06
N GLU A 446 -12.11 22.86 -14.00
CA GLU A 446 -12.70 23.23 -15.29
C GLU A 446 -13.33 21.99 -15.96
N GLY A 447 -14.63 22.02 -16.24
CA GLY A 447 -15.38 20.87 -16.75
C GLY A 447 -15.76 19.80 -15.71
N GLY A 448 -15.51 20.03 -14.41
CA GLY A 448 -15.94 19.17 -13.29
C GLY A 448 -15.21 17.82 -13.16
N LYS A 449 -14.28 17.49 -14.05
CA LYS A 449 -13.48 16.25 -14.05
C LYS A 449 -12.12 16.42 -14.74
N PRO A 450 -11.13 15.55 -14.46
CA PRO A 450 -9.85 15.57 -15.15
C PRO A 450 -10.02 15.45 -16.67
N GLN A 451 -9.28 16.27 -17.40
CA GLN A 451 -9.25 16.21 -18.87
C GLN A 451 -8.30 15.10 -19.32
N THR A 452 -8.78 14.18 -20.14
CA THR A 452 -7.96 13.13 -20.74
C THR A 452 -7.56 13.51 -22.16
N ILE A 453 -6.26 13.61 -22.42
CA ILE A 453 -5.70 13.82 -23.78
C ILE A 453 -5.16 12.48 -24.25
N VAL A 454 -5.63 12.03 -25.42
CA VAL A 454 -5.24 10.76 -26.03
C VAL A 454 -4.22 11.00 -27.14
N ALA A 455 -3.00 10.49 -26.94
CA ALA A 455 -1.98 10.46 -28.00
C ALA A 455 -2.20 9.23 -28.89
N LYS A 456 -2.10 9.41 -30.20
CA LYS A 456 -2.14 8.29 -31.15
C LYS A 456 -0.75 7.71 -31.33
N PRO A 457 -0.59 6.38 -31.40
CA PRO A 457 0.71 5.77 -31.67
C PRO A 457 1.18 6.07 -33.08
N ASN A 458 2.46 6.27 -33.26
CA ASN A 458 3.09 6.37 -34.59
C ASN A 458 3.46 4.98 -35.13
N GLU A 459 3.96 4.90 -36.35
CA GLU A 459 4.35 3.65 -37.01
C GLU A 459 5.49 2.92 -36.22
N VAL A 460 6.46 3.65 -35.68
CA VAL A 460 7.58 3.09 -34.88
C VAL A 460 7.05 2.46 -33.61
N GLN A 461 6.13 3.14 -32.92
CA GLN A 461 5.52 2.60 -31.70
C GLN A 461 4.71 1.35 -32.01
N THR A 462 3.94 1.35 -33.09
CA THR A 462 3.12 0.20 -33.51
C THR A 462 3.98 -1.00 -33.87
N ALA A 463 5.07 -0.80 -34.62
CA ALA A 463 6.00 -1.87 -34.96
C ALA A 463 6.72 -2.45 -33.72
N TYR A 464 7.14 -1.58 -32.78
CA TYR A 464 7.82 -2.05 -31.58
C TYR A 464 6.88 -2.79 -30.63
N MET A 465 5.59 -2.42 -30.56
CA MET A 465 4.58 -3.15 -29.80
C MET A 465 4.43 -4.60 -30.28
N GLN A 466 4.57 -4.88 -31.57
CA GLN A 466 4.57 -6.24 -32.08
C GLN A 466 5.76 -7.04 -31.55
N VAL A 467 6.96 -6.43 -31.54
CA VAL A 467 8.16 -7.06 -30.94
C VAL A 467 7.95 -7.38 -29.45
N LEU A 468 7.34 -6.46 -28.70
CA LEU A 468 7.03 -6.72 -27.27
C LEU A 468 6.01 -7.85 -27.09
N ALA A 469 5.03 -7.96 -27.98
CA ALA A 469 4.06 -9.05 -27.98
C ALA A 469 4.72 -10.42 -28.25
N GLU A 470 5.59 -10.51 -29.26
CA GLU A 470 6.35 -11.73 -29.56
C GLU A 470 7.27 -12.16 -28.38
N ARG A 471 8.00 -11.22 -27.78
CA ARG A 471 8.82 -11.46 -26.58
C ARG A 471 7.99 -11.95 -25.40
N SER A 472 6.81 -11.35 -25.17
CA SER A 472 5.86 -11.79 -24.14
C SER A 472 5.41 -13.23 -24.36
N GLU A 473 5.20 -13.65 -25.59
CA GLU A 473 4.78 -14.99 -25.94
C GLU A 473 5.93 -16.00 -25.73
N ALA A 474 7.16 -15.64 -26.10
CA ALA A 474 8.37 -16.44 -25.85
C ALA A 474 8.63 -16.67 -24.35
N ILE A 475 8.39 -15.64 -23.50
CA ILE A 475 8.49 -15.79 -22.03
C ILE A 475 7.40 -16.73 -21.50
N HIS A 476 6.17 -16.61 -22.00
CA HIS A 476 5.06 -17.45 -21.55
C HIS A 476 5.19 -18.92 -21.95
N SER A 477 5.82 -19.20 -23.08
CA SER A 477 6.14 -20.57 -23.54
C SER A 477 7.33 -21.19 -22.80
N GLY A 478 8.04 -20.40 -21.97
CA GLY A 478 9.25 -20.85 -21.28
C GLY A 478 10.49 -20.97 -22.20
N ALA A 479 10.44 -20.39 -23.40
CA ALA A 479 11.53 -20.42 -24.37
C ALA A 479 12.70 -19.49 -24.01
N VAL A 480 12.51 -18.59 -23.04
CA VAL A 480 13.52 -17.58 -22.63
C VAL A 480 13.78 -17.68 -21.13
N ASP A 481 15.07 -17.61 -20.75
CA ASP A 481 15.48 -17.55 -19.35
C ASP A 481 14.98 -16.25 -18.69
N PRO A 482 14.31 -16.31 -17.51
CA PRO A 482 13.80 -15.12 -16.81
C PRO A 482 14.86 -14.07 -16.45
N SER A 483 16.15 -14.45 -16.39
CA SER A 483 17.25 -13.51 -16.17
C SER A 483 17.60 -12.72 -17.45
N ALA A 484 17.43 -13.31 -18.61
CA ALA A 484 17.67 -12.66 -19.90
C ALA A 484 16.52 -11.70 -20.25
N ASP A 485 15.28 -12.19 -20.21
CA ASP A 485 14.09 -11.37 -20.45
C ASP A 485 12.92 -11.80 -19.55
N ASN A 486 12.06 -10.83 -19.17
CA ASN A 486 10.93 -11.10 -18.29
C ASN A 486 9.82 -10.05 -18.49
N MET A 487 8.62 -10.38 -18.01
CA MET A 487 7.44 -9.50 -18.15
C MET A 487 7.62 -8.11 -17.54
N LEU A 488 8.47 -7.95 -16.52
CA LEU A 488 8.74 -6.64 -15.92
C LEU A 488 9.51 -5.73 -16.88
N LYS A 489 10.52 -6.28 -17.58
CA LYS A 489 11.26 -5.55 -18.62
C LYS A 489 10.32 -5.14 -19.76
N ILE A 490 9.53 -6.09 -20.29
CA ILE A 490 8.56 -5.81 -21.37
C ILE A 490 7.59 -4.71 -20.94
N THR A 491 7.02 -4.78 -19.75
CA THR A 491 6.06 -3.78 -19.29
C THR A 491 6.71 -2.41 -19.09
N ASN A 492 7.96 -2.36 -18.62
CA ASN A 492 8.69 -1.10 -18.49
C ASN A 492 9.01 -0.49 -19.85
N GLU A 493 9.42 -1.30 -20.81
CA GLU A 493 9.67 -0.85 -22.20
C GLU A 493 8.37 -0.35 -22.86
N ALA A 494 7.24 -1.04 -22.64
CA ALA A 494 5.94 -0.58 -23.13
C ALA A 494 5.54 0.79 -22.53
N ARG A 495 5.80 1.02 -21.25
CA ARG A 495 5.56 2.34 -20.61
C ARG A 495 6.43 3.45 -21.25
N LEU A 496 7.71 3.17 -21.45
CA LEU A 496 8.65 4.10 -22.08
C LEU A 496 8.23 4.41 -23.52
N LEU A 497 7.91 3.36 -24.31
CA LEU A 497 7.42 3.49 -25.69
C LEU A 497 6.15 4.34 -25.78
N GLY A 498 5.27 4.15 -24.81
CA GLY A 498 4.01 4.89 -24.71
C GLY A 498 4.16 6.36 -24.35
N LEU A 499 5.28 6.78 -23.79
CA LEU A 499 5.59 8.19 -23.60
C LEU A 499 6.08 8.83 -24.91
N ASP A 500 7.16 8.26 -25.44
CA ASP A 500 7.79 8.73 -26.67
C ASP A 500 8.67 7.61 -27.24
N ALA A 501 8.63 7.39 -28.53
CA ALA A 501 9.43 6.36 -29.19
C ALA A 501 10.94 6.53 -28.94
N ARG A 502 11.41 7.76 -28.80
CA ARG A 502 12.81 8.11 -28.50
C ARG A 502 13.33 7.55 -27.17
N CYS A 503 12.43 7.20 -26.24
CA CYS A 503 12.82 6.57 -24.97
C CYS A 503 13.40 5.16 -25.14
N ILE A 504 13.05 4.47 -26.26
CA ILE A 504 13.43 3.06 -26.52
C ILE A 504 14.18 2.92 -27.83
N VAL A 505 13.70 3.58 -28.89
CA VAL A 505 14.29 3.44 -30.23
C VAL A 505 15.25 4.60 -30.43
N GLN A 506 16.56 4.30 -30.41
CA GLN A 506 17.61 5.29 -30.67
C GLN A 506 17.40 5.90 -32.08
N ASN A 507 17.60 7.22 -32.18
CA ASN A 507 17.45 8.00 -33.40
C ASN A 507 16.03 7.99 -33.99
N SER A 508 15.00 7.67 -33.25
CA SER A 508 13.63 7.89 -33.65
C SER A 508 13.37 9.39 -33.85
N GLU A 509 12.64 9.74 -34.87
CA GLU A 509 12.24 11.13 -35.12
C GLU A 509 11.29 11.65 -34.03
N ASN A 510 11.32 12.96 -33.82
CA ASN A 510 10.38 13.64 -32.95
C ASN A 510 8.96 13.60 -33.55
N TYR A 511 8.05 12.89 -32.90
CA TYR A 511 6.66 12.81 -33.32
C TYR A 511 5.82 13.91 -32.65
N PRO A 512 5.23 14.85 -33.43
CA PRO A 512 4.51 16.01 -32.88
C PRO A 512 3.38 15.64 -31.91
N ASP A 513 2.66 14.55 -32.22
CA ASP A 513 1.53 14.09 -31.41
C ASP A 513 1.94 13.10 -30.31
N SER A 514 3.24 13.02 -29.97
CA SER A 514 3.68 12.21 -28.81
C SER A 514 3.13 12.77 -27.51
N LYS A 515 2.95 11.94 -26.49
CA LYS A 515 2.47 12.38 -25.16
C LYS A 515 3.31 13.53 -24.61
N VAL A 516 4.62 13.47 -24.81
CA VAL A 516 5.56 14.49 -24.32
C VAL A 516 5.29 15.83 -24.99
N ASN A 517 5.09 15.85 -26.32
CA ASN A 517 4.80 17.06 -27.07
C ASN A 517 3.41 17.64 -26.75
N LEU A 518 2.39 16.78 -26.66
CA LEU A 518 1.04 17.20 -26.26
C LEU A 518 1.02 17.79 -24.84
N CYS A 519 1.86 17.26 -23.94
CA CYS A 519 2.03 17.83 -22.62
C CYS A 519 2.66 19.24 -22.71
N VAL A 520 3.73 19.40 -23.48
CA VAL A 520 4.38 20.71 -23.70
C VAL A 520 3.39 21.72 -24.25
N ASP A 521 2.61 21.34 -25.27
CA ASP A 521 1.59 22.22 -25.87
C ASP A 521 0.59 22.70 -24.80
N LYS A 522 0.14 21.81 -23.97
CA LYS A 522 -0.84 22.15 -22.94
C LYS A 522 -0.26 22.98 -21.81
N VAL A 523 0.99 22.72 -21.45
CA VAL A 523 1.73 23.55 -20.49
C VAL A 523 1.86 24.97 -21.00
N MET A 524 2.18 25.14 -22.30
CA MET A 524 2.27 26.46 -22.95
C MET A 524 0.94 27.20 -22.95
N GLU A 525 -0.14 26.51 -23.34
CA GLU A 525 -1.50 27.07 -23.31
C GLU A 525 -1.85 27.65 -21.97
N ILE A 526 -1.71 26.83 -20.88
CA ILE A 526 -2.04 27.25 -19.51
C ILE A 526 -1.06 28.32 -19.01
N TYR A 527 0.21 28.26 -19.41
CA TYR A 527 1.19 29.29 -19.06
C TYR A 527 0.79 30.65 -19.59
N GLN A 528 0.33 30.72 -20.87
CA GLN A 528 -0.15 31.94 -21.52
C GLN A 528 -1.45 32.44 -20.88
N GLN A 529 -2.44 31.58 -20.69
CA GLN A 529 -3.71 31.93 -20.04
C GLN A 529 -3.50 32.55 -18.64
N THR A 530 -2.58 31.96 -17.84
CA THR A 530 -2.25 32.47 -16.51
C THR A 530 -1.33 33.71 -16.52
N ALA A 531 -0.72 34.05 -17.68
CA ALA A 531 0.03 35.27 -17.86
C ALA A 531 -0.85 36.47 -18.27
N GLU A 532 -1.89 36.24 -19.09
CA GLU A 532 -2.83 37.26 -19.56
C GLU A 532 -3.77 37.78 -18.47
N GLN A 533 -4.05 37.02 -17.44
CA GLN A 533 -4.77 37.48 -16.26
C GLN A 533 -4.05 38.58 -15.45
N LYS A 534 -2.94 39.11 -15.97
CA LYS A 534 -2.13 40.20 -15.41
C LYS A 534 -2.83 41.57 -15.24
N GLN A 535 -4.05 41.74 -15.71
CA GLN A 535 -4.79 43.01 -15.53
C GLN A 535 -5.40 43.19 -14.13
N GLN A 536 -5.34 42.20 -13.28
CA GLN A 536 -5.78 42.27 -11.89
C GLN A 536 -4.69 41.72 -10.93
N THR A 537 -3.74 42.57 -10.55
CA THR A 537 -2.70 42.38 -9.53
C THR A 537 -1.58 41.35 -9.82
N ALA A 538 -0.33 41.74 -9.52
CA ALA A 538 0.91 40.94 -9.67
C ALA A 538 0.96 39.60 -8.88
N GLU A 539 -0.13 39.20 -8.26
CA GLU A 539 -0.24 38.05 -7.34
C GLU A 539 -0.64 36.72 -7.98
N GLN A 540 -1.00 36.65 -9.27
CA GLN A 540 -1.62 35.46 -9.85
C GLN A 540 -0.79 34.70 -10.91
N LYS A 541 0.51 34.56 -10.70
CA LYS A 541 1.33 33.66 -11.54
C LYS A 541 1.01 32.21 -11.21
N GLY A 542 0.22 31.54 -12.04
CA GLY A 542 -0.14 30.15 -11.86
C GLY A 542 1.06 29.20 -12.00
N VAL A 543 1.16 28.22 -11.11
CA VAL A 543 2.18 27.17 -11.10
C VAL A 543 1.63 25.90 -11.72
N GLN A 544 2.42 25.18 -12.50
CA GLN A 544 2.07 23.91 -13.10
C GLN A 544 3.04 22.82 -12.64
N ALA A 545 2.54 21.63 -12.34
CA ALA A 545 3.37 20.48 -11.98
C ALA A 545 3.18 19.35 -12.99
N ILE A 546 4.29 18.83 -13.50
CA ILE A 546 4.35 17.74 -14.47
C ILE A 546 4.91 16.51 -13.76
N PHE A 547 4.12 15.44 -13.71
CA PHE A 547 4.51 14.17 -13.12
C PHE A 547 4.90 13.15 -14.16
N CYS A 548 6.13 12.62 -14.03
CA CYS A 548 6.63 11.52 -14.83
C CYS A 548 7.63 10.71 -14.00
N ASP A 549 7.46 9.38 -13.95
CA ASP A 549 8.27 8.48 -13.13
C ASP A 549 9.32 7.70 -13.94
N VAL A 550 9.28 7.77 -15.27
CA VAL A 550 10.19 7.03 -16.16
C VAL A 550 10.90 7.97 -17.14
N ALA A 551 12.05 7.56 -17.63
CA ALA A 551 12.91 8.32 -18.55
C ALA A 551 13.25 9.74 -18.04
N VAL A 552 13.43 9.90 -16.72
CA VAL A 552 13.59 11.20 -16.07
C VAL A 552 15.04 11.71 -16.04
N ASN A 553 16.03 10.81 -16.09
CA ASN A 553 17.45 11.17 -16.15
C ASN A 553 18.18 10.17 -17.04
N SER A 554 18.92 10.63 -18.02
CA SER A 554 19.76 9.79 -18.86
C SER A 554 21.23 10.16 -18.68
N GLY A 555 21.87 9.62 -17.63
CA GLY A 555 23.34 9.66 -17.54
C GLY A 555 24.07 8.93 -18.65
N ASP A 556 23.34 8.17 -19.49
CA ASP A 556 23.85 7.23 -20.49
C ASP A 556 23.68 7.73 -21.94
N GLY A 557 23.39 9.01 -22.14
CA GLY A 557 23.12 9.56 -23.49
C GLY A 557 21.80 9.12 -24.12
N ARG A 558 20.89 8.52 -23.32
CA ARG A 558 19.51 8.19 -23.76
C ARG A 558 18.62 9.43 -23.69
N PHE A 559 17.51 9.37 -24.39
CA PHE A 559 16.50 10.43 -24.36
C PHE A 559 15.95 10.63 -22.94
N SER A 560 16.05 11.87 -22.43
CA SER A 560 15.49 12.30 -21.15
C SER A 560 14.23 13.11 -21.37
N VAL A 561 13.14 12.69 -20.80
CA VAL A 561 11.85 13.41 -20.88
C VAL A 561 11.93 14.75 -20.17
N TYR A 562 12.61 14.84 -19.04
CA TYR A 562 12.72 16.10 -18.27
C TYR A 562 13.56 17.14 -19.01
N ASP A 563 14.72 16.72 -19.54
CA ASP A 563 15.60 17.64 -20.26
C ASP A 563 14.90 18.14 -21.53
N TYR A 564 14.28 17.23 -22.27
CA TYR A 564 13.55 17.60 -23.49
C TYR A 564 12.38 18.57 -23.20
N ILE A 565 11.55 18.30 -22.19
CA ILE A 565 10.45 19.21 -21.82
C ILE A 565 11.01 20.58 -21.41
N LYS A 566 12.06 20.61 -20.61
CA LYS A 566 12.69 21.86 -20.18
C LYS A 566 13.20 22.65 -21.37
N GLU A 567 13.99 22.02 -22.26
CA GLU A 567 14.55 22.65 -23.45
C GLU A 567 13.45 23.17 -24.38
N GLU A 568 12.41 22.38 -24.61
CA GLU A 568 11.32 22.74 -25.49
C GLU A 568 10.47 23.91 -24.95
N LEU A 569 10.22 23.93 -23.64
CA LEU A 569 9.52 25.03 -22.99
C LEU A 569 10.34 26.33 -23.04
N VAL A 570 11.67 26.26 -22.85
CA VAL A 570 12.58 27.40 -22.98
C VAL A 570 12.62 27.89 -24.43
N ARG A 571 12.71 26.98 -25.41
CA ARG A 571 12.67 27.29 -26.84
C ARG A 571 11.36 28.03 -27.25
N ARG A 572 10.25 27.70 -26.58
CA ARG A 572 8.94 28.32 -26.81
C ARG A 572 8.72 29.61 -26.00
N GLY A 573 9.72 30.08 -25.26
CA GLY A 573 9.75 31.39 -24.63
C GLY A 573 9.44 31.42 -23.12
N ILE A 574 9.41 30.31 -22.44
CA ILE A 574 9.36 30.30 -20.98
C ILE A 574 10.76 30.53 -20.40
N PRO A 575 10.95 31.52 -19.52
CA PRO A 575 12.26 31.78 -18.90
C PRO A 575 12.76 30.55 -18.12
N GLU A 576 14.02 30.16 -18.33
CA GLU A 576 14.62 29.00 -17.68
C GLU A 576 14.57 29.10 -16.15
N ASN A 577 14.71 30.30 -15.61
CA ASN A 577 14.62 30.56 -14.17
C ASN A 577 13.22 30.34 -13.60
N GLU A 578 12.17 30.21 -14.40
CA GLU A 578 10.80 29.87 -13.97
C GLU A 578 10.55 28.34 -13.97
N ILE A 579 11.48 27.53 -14.48
CA ILE A 579 11.38 26.07 -14.54
C ILE A 579 12.27 25.45 -13.45
N CYS A 580 11.84 24.37 -12.82
CA CYS A 580 12.67 23.56 -11.93
C CYS A 580 12.38 22.07 -12.05
N ILE A 581 13.39 21.27 -11.75
CA ILE A 581 13.31 19.80 -11.68
C ILE A 581 13.47 19.41 -10.21
N ALA A 582 12.51 18.64 -9.68
CA ALA A 582 12.50 18.31 -8.25
C ALA A 582 13.67 17.40 -7.82
N SER A 583 14.28 16.65 -8.75
CA SER A 583 15.46 15.83 -8.49
C SER A 583 16.72 16.64 -8.22
N ASP A 584 16.81 17.87 -8.72
CA ASP A 584 17.99 18.72 -8.57
C ASP A 584 18.13 19.28 -7.14
N ALA A 585 17.02 19.27 -6.39
CA ALA A 585 17.02 19.64 -4.97
C ALA A 585 17.42 18.44 -4.10
N GLU A 586 18.72 18.17 -3.98
CA GLU A 586 19.25 17.02 -3.25
C GLU A 586 19.09 17.16 -1.73
N THR A 587 19.37 18.35 -1.20
CA THR A 587 19.32 18.62 0.24
C THR A 587 17.94 19.09 0.69
N GLN A 588 17.63 18.90 1.97
CA GLN A 588 16.38 19.39 2.57
C GLN A 588 16.27 20.93 2.47
N LYS A 589 17.36 21.65 2.58
CA LYS A 589 17.41 23.11 2.43
C LYS A 589 16.97 23.52 1.02
N GLN A 590 17.57 22.90 0.00
CA GLN A 590 17.22 23.15 -1.41
C GLN A 590 15.75 22.83 -1.70
N ARG A 591 15.24 21.73 -1.15
CA ARG A 591 13.80 21.36 -1.29
C ARG A 591 12.88 22.41 -0.67
N ASN A 592 13.17 22.85 0.54
CA ASN A 592 12.39 23.88 1.20
C ASN A 592 12.40 25.20 0.43
N GLU A 593 13.55 25.56 -0.15
CA GLU A 593 13.72 26.75 -0.97
C GLU A 593 12.95 26.65 -2.28
N MET A 594 13.02 25.52 -2.97
CA MET A 594 12.21 25.24 -4.17
C MET A 594 10.71 25.33 -3.87
N TYR A 595 10.24 24.74 -2.77
CA TYR A 595 8.82 24.84 -2.38
C TYR A 595 8.39 26.28 -2.06
N ALA A 596 9.28 27.07 -1.46
CA ALA A 596 9.02 28.50 -1.21
C ALA A 596 8.90 29.28 -2.52
N GLN A 597 9.77 29.01 -3.50
CA GLN A 597 9.75 29.62 -4.82
C GLN A 597 8.49 29.21 -5.63
N LEU A 598 8.04 27.97 -5.53
CA LEU A 598 6.77 27.52 -6.12
C LEU A 598 5.56 28.23 -5.46
N ARG A 599 5.53 28.32 -4.13
CA ARG A 599 4.44 29.03 -3.43
C ARG A 599 4.40 30.51 -3.76
N SER A 600 5.53 31.15 -3.95
CA SER A 600 5.60 32.58 -4.36
C SER A 600 5.26 32.78 -5.84
N GLY A 601 5.31 31.73 -6.67
CA GLY A 601 5.17 31.82 -8.13
C GLY A 601 6.42 32.35 -8.85
N THR A 602 7.57 32.40 -8.18
CA THR A 602 8.88 32.69 -8.79
C THR A 602 9.28 31.55 -9.73
N LYS A 603 9.04 30.30 -9.33
CA LYS A 603 9.05 29.14 -10.21
C LYS A 603 7.62 28.82 -10.61
N ARG A 604 7.37 28.66 -11.91
CA ARG A 604 6.03 28.42 -12.45
C ARG A 604 5.82 27.01 -12.98
N ILE A 605 6.89 26.30 -13.30
CA ILE A 605 6.83 24.94 -13.81
C ILE A 605 7.76 24.07 -12.99
N VAL A 606 7.24 22.93 -12.50
CA VAL A 606 8.02 21.92 -11.81
C VAL A 606 7.81 20.56 -12.48
N LEU A 607 8.95 19.91 -12.83
CA LEU A 607 8.97 18.50 -13.24
C LEU A 607 9.33 17.65 -12.04
N ALA A 608 8.53 16.63 -11.76
CA ALA A 608 8.70 15.82 -10.57
C ALA A 608 8.26 14.37 -10.79
N SER A 609 8.89 13.43 -10.08
CA SER A 609 8.36 12.09 -9.94
C SER A 609 7.34 12.00 -8.81
N THR A 610 6.44 11.02 -8.91
CA THR A 610 5.44 10.74 -7.87
C THR A 610 6.11 10.51 -6.51
N SER A 611 7.25 9.82 -6.47
CA SER A 611 8.01 9.54 -5.25
C SER A 611 8.63 10.79 -4.61
N LYS A 612 8.98 11.80 -5.40
CA LYS A 612 9.65 13.03 -4.90
C LYS A 612 8.65 14.10 -4.43
N MET A 613 7.54 14.24 -5.12
CA MET A 613 6.55 15.29 -4.85
C MET A 613 5.10 14.80 -4.76
N GLY A 614 4.81 13.51 -4.97
CA GLY A 614 3.46 12.96 -4.94
C GLY A 614 2.79 13.05 -3.56
N THR A 615 3.57 12.89 -2.48
CA THR A 615 3.08 12.95 -1.11
C THR A 615 3.70 14.10 -0.34
N GLY A 616 2.87 14.85 0.42
CA GLY A 616 3.33 15.84 1.40
C GLY A 616 3.96 17.14 0.88
N ALA A 617 4.07 17.35 -0.44
CA ALA A 617 4.59 18.59 -0.98
C ALA A 617 3.54 19.70 -0.94
N ASN A 618 3.73 20.69 -0.07
CA ASN A 618 2.83 21.83 0.06
C ASN A 618 3.19 22.92 -0.98
N ILE A 619 2.67 22.79 -2.21
CA ILE A 619 2.83 23.76 -3.31
C ILE A 619 1.49 24.34 -3.80
N GLN A 620 0.44 24.16 -3.03
CA GLN A 620 -0.96 24.34 -3.44
C GLN A 620 -1.35 25.79 -3.72
N THR A 621 -0.67 26.75 -3.10
CA THR A 621 -1.10 28.15 -3.01
C THR A 621 -1.33 28.81 -4.40
N LYS A 622 -0.54 28.45 -5.40
CA LYS A 622 -0.62 29.01 -6.76
C LYS A 622 -0.72 27.95 -7.85
N LEU A 623 -1.00 26.70 -7.47
CA LEU A 623 -1.06 25.61 -8.43
C LEU A 623 -2.23 25.81 -9.40
N ALA A 624 -1.95 25.96 -10.70
CA ALA A 624 -2.92 26.15 -11.75
C ALA A 624 -3.26 24.87 -12.51
N ALA A 625 -2.30 23.95 -12.65
CA ALA A 625 -2.54 22.67 -13.30
C ALA A 625 -1.62 21.56 -12.83
N LEU A 626 -2.11 20.31 -12.95
CA LEU A 626 -1.35 19.07 -12.78
C LEU A 626 -1.39 18.27 -14.08
N HIS A 627 -0.23 17.85 -14.55
CA HIS A 627 -0.08 17.02 -15.73
C HIS A 627 0.47 15.65 -15.30
N ASN A 628 -0.32 14.60 -15.42
CA ASN A 628 0.13 13.23 -15.24
C ASN A 628 0.54 12.67 -16.60
N LEU A 629 1.81 12.78 -16.94
CA LEU A 629 2.36 12.35 -18.22
C LEU A 629 2.51 10.83 -18.28
N ASP A 630 2.92 10.23 -17.18
CA ASP A 630 3.03 8.79 -16.99
C ASP A 630 2.06 8.32 -15.89
N ILE A 631 1.45 7.16 -16.10
CA ILE A 631 0.49 6.60 -15.14
C ILE A 631 1.23 5.72 -14.13
N PRO A 632 1.18 6.05 -12.83
CA PRO A 632 1.75 5.20 -11.80
C PRO A 632 1.11 3.82 -11.77
N TRP A 633 1.85 2.83 -11.24
CA TRP A 633 1.37 1.44 -11.13
C TRP A 633 0.15 1.26 -10.23
N LYS A 634 -0.07 2.17 -9.30
CA LYS A 634 -1.17 2.09 -8.34
C LYS A 634 -2.14 3.25 -8.53
N PRO A 635 -3.44 2.98 -8.58
CA PRO A 635 -4.46 4.05 -8.61
C PRO A 635 -4.33 5.01 -7.42
N SER A 636 -3.93 4.51 -6.24
CA SER A 636 -3.68 5.34 -5.05
C SER A 636 -2.59 6.39 -5.26
N ASP A 637 -1.57 6.10 -6.05
CA ASP A 637 -0.49 7.05 -6.32
C ASP A 637 -0.99 8.22 -7.18
N VAL A 638 -1.97 7.98 -8.08
CA VAL A 638 -2.68 9.03 -8.81
C VAL A 638 -3.49 9.89 -7.85
N GLU A 639 -4.26 9.26 -6.95
CA GLU A 639 -5.02 9.99 -5.93
C GLU A 639 -4.11 10.84 -5.04
N HIS A 640 -2.95 10.32 -4.64
CA HIS A 640 -1.97 11.07 -3.85
C HIS A 640 -1.41 12.27 -4.61
N THR A 641 -1.12 12.15 -5.89
CA THR A 641 -0.66 13.29 -6.70
C THR A 641 -1.76 14.32 -6.90
N GLU A 642 -2.98 13.88 -7.08
CA GLU A 642 -4.14 14.75 -7.31
C GLU A 642 -4.65 15.39 -6.01
N ARG A 643 -4.82 14.64 -4.92
CA ARG A 643 -5.45 15.10 -3.68
C ARG A 643 -4.51 15.86 -2.74
N ASN A 644 -3.24 15.52 -2.67
CA ASN A 644 -2.28 16.21 -1.80
C ASN A 644 -2.02 17.68 -2.17
N LYS A 645 -2.54 18.14 -3.30
CA LYS A 645 -2.21 19.45 -3.86
C LYS A 645 -3.38 20.42 -3.91
N TRP A 646 -4.52 20.06 -3.35
CA TRP A 646 -5.75 20.83 -3.42
C TRP A 646 -5.98 21.72 -2.20
N GLN A 647 -5.86 23.02 -2.36
CA GLN A 647 -6.55 24.07 -1.63
C GLN A 647 -7.00 25.18 -2.62
N PRO A 648 -7.98 26.03 -2.26
CA PRO A 648 -9.07 26.49 -3.11
C PRO A 648 -8.72 27.50 -4.21
N ILE A 649 -7.86 27.23 -5.14
CA ILE A 649 -7.78 28.00 -6.40
C ILE A 649 -7.14 27.13 -7.47
N ILE A 650 -7.88 26.26 -8.19
CA ILE A 650 -7.29 25.67 -9.40
C ILE A 650 -8.27 25.10 -10.39
N ARG A 651 -7.93 25.25 -11.64
CA ARG A 651 -8.82 25.13 -12.77
C ARG A 651 -8.62 23.93 -13.68
N GLN A 652 -7.52 23.14 -13.62
CA GLN A 652 -7.35 22.01 -14.57
C GLN A 652 -6.44 20.91 -14.06
N ILE A 653 -6.92 19.66 -14.05
CA ILE A 653 -6.11 18.44 -13.99
C ILE A 653 -6.12 17.77 -15.36
N MET A 654 -4.94 17.46 -15.84
CA MET A 654 -4.79 16.74 -17.09
C MET A 654 -4.15 15.39 -16.88
N GLN A 655 -4.86 14.35 -17.28
CA GLN A 655 -4.31 13.00 -17.42
C GLN A 655 -4.16 12.69 -18.91
N ILE A 656 -2.94 12.43 -19.33
CA ILE A 656 -2.68 11.91 -20.67
C ILE A 656 -2.68 10.39 -20.55
N LYS A 657 -3.79 9.76 -20.93
CA LYS A 657 -3.95 8.30 -20.92
C LYS A 657 -3.69 7.74 -22.31
N GLU A 658 -3.02 6.60 -22.34
CA GLU A 658 -3.04 5.75 -23.53
C GLU A 658 -4.31 4.91 -23.55
N THR A 659 -5.04 4.94 -24.62
CA THR A 659 -5.87 3.84 -25.05
C THR A 659 -5.01 3.00 -26.00
N LEU A 660 -4.36 1.97 -25.44
CA LEU A 660 -3.92 0.84 -26.29
C LEU A 660 -5.18 0.08 -26.68
N PRO A 661 -5.33 -0.28 -27.98
CA PRO A 661 -6.48 -1.05 -28.46
C PRO A 661 -6.60 -2.41 -27.80
#